data_cbae8b64f1a28a33d7bd1bd78dc52f0c
#
_entry.id   cbae8b64f1a28a33d7bd1bd78dc52f0c
#
_cell.length_a   1.000
_cell.length_b   1.000
_cell.length_c   1.000
_cell.angle_alpha   90.00
_cell.angle_beta   90.00
_cell.angle_gamma   90.00
#
_symmetry.space_group_name_H-M   'P 1'
#
loop_
_entity.id
_entity.type
_entity.pdbx_description
1 polymer ?
#
loop_
_entity_poly.entity_id
_entity_poly.type
_entity_poly.pdbx_seq_one_letter_code
_entity_poly.pdbx_strand_id
1 'polypeptide(L)'
;VLAGVFISSAAAALVANLWLLLPWVQFRRAAMRITALFGGAIVGAIGVGVLVVLNAAPQVILLSAIVLGAADLLWLPFTRRWDTRGHVVWFTTTTFSMAYLAYVLIVTFQSGLGPLGLAGGVLLWLIEAAAFVLSFAYLWEIVDVLARREWQRRVPDGITDQPPAYPFVSLHVPAHNEPPDMVIETLRSLLAIDYPAYEIVMLDDNTDDPALWRPVQEFCEQNGVKFHHLQDWPGFKSGALNFALGIIDPRTEVIGIVDADYIVDSDWLTRTAPLFAQDPKLAFVQTPQNYRDWEGVSYLRRLFYSYEYFFAASQLSRNEQDGAIFAGTMGLIRKRALEEVGGWDEWVITEDAELSLRLLRAGWSGQHVEKAFGHGVMPLTWEALKGQRFRWCFGGVQILRMHWRSLLPWNRDRDNHLSQRQRWSYLTGALQWFGDPIGLTLMAFLLAGSVVYATGNGLVFRRVTGALLVAPAVLLLVSVLRAVVVLKRRTGASARDALGAFGIWLSLAWVVTQACMRGLVQKEGVFLRTPKTKDEPNLWDALKTNKAETFFSFALFAGAGATLWRSHGIGIIGDTLAALLAFNGVALLLAPYNSRAAMLADLPPELQRRRATERLRDRIANIKPVPAMAAGGAFAGVAVVAAFLLLPATQEPNPGHTPGLLHQIRHKNAVPTEIQQTPSSPSTPSTPAAPVAPGATPSSGSTTTPSAQPSTTPTPGSTPSATPTPSPTASPTPSPSTVALSSSTPAATP
;
A
#
# COMPACT_ATOMS: atom_id res chain seq x y z
N VAL A 1 -18.82 -24.20 19.02
CA VAL A 1 -18.32 -24.55 17.67
C VAL A 1 -17.69 -23.32 17.02
N LEU A 2 -18.40 -22.19 16.83
CA LEU A 2 -17.88 -21.01 16.14
C LEU A 2 -16.60 -20.45 16.79
N ALA A 3 -16.53 -20.44 18.14
CA ALA A 3 -15.31 -20.06 18.86
C ALA A 3 -14.12 -20.99 18.54
N GLY A 4 -14.39 -22.29 18.40
CA GLY A 4 -13.37 -23.25 17.99
C GLY A 4 -12.89 -23.02 16.57
N VAL A 5 -13.80 -22.78 15.62
CA VAL A 5 -13.45 -22.42 14.23
C VAL A 5 -12.62 -21.14 14.20
N PHE A 6 -13.01 -20.13 14.98
CA PHE A 6 -12.26 -18.88 15.09
C PHE A 6 -10.82 -19.09 15.58
N ILE A 7 -10.64 -19.83 16.69
CA ILE A 7 -9.31 -20.08 17.29
C ILE A 7 -8.44 -20.90 16.34
N SER A 8 -8.98 -22.00 15.81
CA SER A 8 -8.23 -22.92 14.94
C SER A 8 -7.84 -22.24 13.61
N SER A 9 -8.75 -21.47 13.02
CA SER A 9 -8.46 -20.72 11.79
C SER A 9 -7.48 -19.57 12.03
N ALA A 10 -7.53 -18.90 13.19
CA ALA A 10 -6.54 -17.87 13.57
C ALA A 10 -5.13 -18.45 13.67
N ALA A 11 -4.97 -19.60 14.32
CA ALA A 11 -3.69 -20.29 14.43
C ALA A 11 -3.21 -20.79 13.06
N ALA A 12 -4.09 -21.40 12.27
CA ALA A 12 -3.79 -21.83 10.91
C ALA A 12 -3.37 -20.65 10.01
N ALA A 13 -4.10 -19.52 10.08
CA ALA A 13 -3.77 -18.32 9.33
C ALA A 13 -2.43 -17.72 9.72
N LEU A 14 -2.07 -17.72 11.02
CA LEU A 14 -0.76 -17.26 11.47
C LEU A 14 0.37 -18.12 10.86
N VAL A 15 0.26 -19.45 10.99
CA VAL A 15 1.25 -20.38 10.44
C VAL A 15 1.36 -20.25 8.92
N ALA A 16 0.24 -20.17 8.22
CA ALA A 16 0.19 -20.00 6.78
C ALA A 16 0.88 -18.71 6.32
N ASN A 17 0.59 -17.60 6.99
CA ASN A 17 1.18 -16.31 6.66
C ASN A 17 2.70 -16.28 6.91
N LEU A 18 3.17 -16.88 8.00
CA LEU A 18 4.62 -17.04 8.25
C LEU A 18 5.26 -17.94 7.18
N TRP A 19 4.58 -19.00 6.77
CA TRP A 19 5.07 -19.87 5.70
C TRP A 19 5.16 -19.15 4.35
N LEU A 20 4.23 -18.25 4.01
CA LEU A 20 4.30 -17.43 2.79
C LEU A 20 5.59 -16.60 2.73
N LEU A 21 6.12 -16.19 3.87
CA LEU A 21 7.33 -15.37 3.96
C LEU A 21 8.62 -16.19 3.76
N LEU A 22 8.56 -17.50 3.78
CA LEU A 22 9.73 -18.36 3.55
C LEU A 22 9.99 -18.57 2.05
N PRO A 23 11.24 -18.79 1.63
CA PRO A 23 11.57 -19.24 0.28
C PRO A 23 10.85 -20.56 -0.03
N TRP A 24 10.45 -20.76 -1.29
CA TRP A 24 9.73 -21.96 -1.70
C TRP A 24 10.27 -22.53 -3.01
N VAL A 25 10.38 -23.87 -3.06
CA VAL A 25 10.69 -24.62 -4.27
C VAL A 25 9.40 -24.87 -5.04
N GLN A 26 9.39 -24.54 -6.32
CA GLN A 26 8.21 -24.75 -7.18
C GLN A 26 8.13 -26.22 -7.61
N PHE A 27 6.99 -26.87 -7.34
CA PHE A 27 6.72 -28.23 -7.81
C PHE A 27 6.09 -28.22 -9.22
N ARG A 28 6.21 -29.37 -9.94
CA ARG A 28 5.59 -29.53 -11.26
C ARG A 28 4.06 -29.38 -11.21
N ARG A 29 3.45 -28.90 -12.29
CA ARG A 29 1.99 -28.60 -12.38
C ARG A 29 1.08 -29.75 -11.93
N ALA A 30 1.40 -31.00 -12.28
CA ALA A 30 0.55 -32.15 -11.97
C ALA A 30 0.43 -32.44 -10.47
N ALA A 31 1.48 -32.18 -9.69
CA ALA A 31 1.49 -32.42 -8.25
C ALA A 31 0.83 -31.30 -7.44
N MET A 32 0.55 -30.15 -8.07
CA MET A 32 0.22 -28.91 -7.37
C MET A 32 -1.10 -28.96 -6.60
N ARG A 33 -2.16 -29.55 -7.17
CA ARG A 33 -3.44 -29.66 -6.46
C ARG A 33 -3.33 -30.54 -5.23
N ILE A 34 -2.59 -31.62 -5.37
CA ILE A 34 -2.33 -32.56 -4.28
C ILE A 34 -1.50 -31.89 -3.19
N THR A 35 -0.42 -31.17 -3.58
CA THR A 35 0.42 -30.45 -2.61
C THR A 35 -0.31 -29.28 -1.95
N ALA A 36 -1.25 -28.61 -2.65
CA ALA A 36 -2.07 -27.54 -2.08
C ALA A 36 -3.00 -28.09 -1.00
N LEU A 37 -3.77 -29.14 -1.30
CA LEU A 37 -4.65 -29.79 -0.34
C LEU A 37 -3.85 -30.41 0.83
N PHE A 38 -2.73 -31.05 0.55
CA PHE A 38 -1.89 -31.64 1.60
C PHE A 38 -1.30 -30.54 2.52
N GLY A 39 -0.81 -29.44 1.94
CA GLY A 39 -0.33 -28.28 2.69
C GLY A 39 -1.46 -27.63 3.51
N GLY A 40 -2.65 -27.54 2.94
CA GLY A 40 -3.85 -27.07 3.62
C GLY A 40 -4.25 -27.96 4.79
N ALA A 41 -4.25 -29.28 4.57
CA ALA A 41 -4.55 -30.26 5.61
C ALA A 41 -3.53 -30.20 6.77
N ILE A 42 -2.22 -30.07 6.47
CA ILE A 42 -1.20 -29.91 7.52
C ILE A 42 -1.43 -28.66 8.35
N VAL A 43 -1.58 -27.51 7.71
CA VAL A 43 -1.76 -26.23 8.40
C VAL A 43 -3.11 -26.21 9.14
N GLY A 44 -4.15 -26.78 8.55
CA GLY A 44 -5.44 -26.97 9.20
C GLY A 44 -5.33 -27.86 10.45
N ALA A 45 -4.58 -28.97 10.36
CA ALA A 45 -4.33 -29.85 11.50
C ALA A 45 -3.56 -29.15 12.62
N ILE A 46 -2.57 -28.30 12.30
CA ILE A 46 -1.87 -27.46 13.29
C ILE A 46 -2.88 -26.54 14.00
N GLY A 47 -3.74 -25.87 13.22
CA GLY A 47 -4.77 -25.01 13.79
C GLY A 47 -5.74 -25.75 14.70
N VAL A 48 -6.22 -26.91 14.28
CA VAL A 48 -7.10 -27.78 15.10
C VAL A 48 -6.35 -28.34 16.31
N GLY A 49 -5.07 -28.65 16.18
CA GLY A 49 -4.21 -29.09 17.28
C GLY A 49 -4.17 -28.13 18.47
N VAL A 50 -4.30 -26.81 18.20
CA VAL A 50 -4.44 -25.81 19.28
C VAL A 50 -5.69 -26.07 20.12
N LEU A 51 -6.81 -26.50 19.52
CA LEU A 51 -8.02 -26.84 20.25
C LEU A 51 -7.84 -28.09 21.13
N VAL A 52 -7.04 -29.05 20.68
CA VAL A 52 -6.69 -30.23 21.48
C VAL A 52 -5.86 -29.82 22.71
N VAL A 53 -4.86 -28.96 22.53
CA VAL A 53 -4.04 -28.42 23.64
C VAL A 53 -4.91 -27.63 24.62
N LEU A 54 -5.94 -26.94 24.14
CA LEU A 54 -6.89 -26.20 24.97
C LEU A 54 -7.97 -27.09 25.60
N ASN A 55 -7.90 -28.40 25.42
CA ASN A 55 -8.89 -29.38 25.89
C ASN A 55 -10.32 -29.04 25.44
N ALA A 56 -10.50 -28.64 24.18
CA ALA A 56 -11.82 -28.36 23.62
C ALA A 56 -12.64 -29.67 23.49
N ALA A 57 -13.98 -29.54 23.52
CA ALA A 57 -14.87 -30.66 23.32
C ALA A 57 -14.61 -31.38 21.98
N PRO A 58 -14.64 -32.71 21.89
CA PRO A 58 -14.37 -33.46 20.65
C PRO A 58 -15.24 -33.00 19.47
N GLN A 59 -16.49 -32.63 19.72
CA GLN A 59 -17.40 -32.10 18.71
C GLN A 59 -16.92 -30.75 18.15
N VAL A 60 -16.32 -29.89 18.97
CA VAL A 60 -15.76 -28.60 18.53
C VAL A 60 -14.53 -28.84 17.69
N ILE A 61 -13.66 -29.77 18.07
CA ILE A 61 -12.48 -30.16 17.32
C ILE A 61 -12.88 -30.73 15.96
N LEU A 62 -13.81 -31.68 15.92
CA LEU A 62 -14.28 -32.32 14.69
C LEU A 62 -14.92 -31.29 13.72
N LEU A 63 -15.84 -30.46 14.21
CA LEU A 63 -16.53 -29.47 13.38
C LEU A 63 -15.56 -28.40 12.87
N SER A 64 -14.56 -28.00 13.67
CA SER A 64 -13.53 -27.08 13.22
C SER A 64 -12.64 -27.69 12.12
N ALA A 65 -12.31 -28.96 12.24
CA ALA A 65 -11.57 -29.69 11.21
C ALA A 65 -12.39 -29.81 9.91
N ILE A 66 -13.68 -30.11 10.00
CA ILE A 66 -14.60 -30.17 8.84
C ILE A 66 -14.68 -28.80 8.14
N VAL A 67 -14.85 -27.70 8.89
CA VAL A 67 -14.94 -26.35 8.32
C VAL A 67 -13.64 -25.97 7.62
N LEU A 68 -12.47 -26.21 8.23
CA LEU A 68 -11.19 -25.93 7.60
C LEU A 68 -10.95 -26.79 6.37
N GLY A 69 -11.26 -28.08 6.42
CA GLY A 69 -11.17 -28.98 5.25
C GLY A 69 -12.11 -28.61 4.12
N ALA A 70 -13.34 -28.20 4.45
CA ALA A 70 -14.30 -27.71 3.46
C ALA A 70 -13.85 -26.40 2.82
N ALA A 71 -13.27 -25.49 3.60
CA ALA A 71 -12.73 -24.24 3.09
C ALA A 71 -11.50 -24.48 2.19
N ASP A 72 -10.61 -25.40 2.55
CA ASP A 72 -9.48 -25.83 1.72
C ASP A 72 -9.95 -26.30 0.33
N LEU A 73 -10.94 -27.18 0.28
CA LEU A 73 -11.52 -27.68 -0.97
C LEU A 73 -12.24 -26.59 -1.75
N LEU A 74 -13.04 -25.73 -1.09
CA LEU A 74 -13.81 -24.68 -1.71
C LEU A 74 -12.94 -23.65 -2.44
N TRP A 75 -11.81 -23.25 -1.85
CA TRP A 75 -10.94 -22.25 -2.42
C TRP A 75 -9.99 -22.76 -3.49
N LEU A 76 -9.80 -24.07 -3.63
CA LEU A 76 -8.85 -24.66 -4.58
C LEU A 76 -9.04 -24.23 -6.05
N PRO A 77 -10.28 -24.14 -6.60
CA PRO A 77 -10.47 -23.66 -7.97
C PRO A 77 -10.06 -22.20 -8.19
N PHE A 78 -10.24 -21.35 -7.18
CA PHE A 78 -10.00 -19.90 -7.27
C PHE A 78 -8.50 -19.57 -7.12
N THR A 79 -7.76 -20.40 -6.40
CA THR A 79 -6.34 -20.20 -6.06
C THR A 79 -5.38 -20.98 -6.94
N ARG A 80 -5.87 -21.66 -7.99
CA ARG A 80 -5.11 -22.54 -8.89
C ARG A 80 -3.87 -21.89 -9.55
N ARG A 81 -3.81 -20.56 -9.57
CA ARG A 81 -2.68 -19.79 -10.15
C ARG A 81 -1.54 -19.58 -9.17
N TRP A 82 -1.78 -19.83 -7.89
CA TRP A 82 -0.82 -19.69 -6.82
C TRP A 82 -0.17 -21.04 -6.47
N ASP A 83 0.97 -20.97 -5.83
CA ASP A 83 1.58 -22.14 -5.22
C ASP A 83 0.83 -22.57 -3.94
N THR A 84 1.28 -23.66 -3.32
CA THR A 84 0.68 -24.19 -2.09
C THR A 84 0.56 -23.13 -0.99
N ARG A 85 1.56 -22.27 -0.82
CA ARG A 85 1.57 -21.23 0.23
C ARG A 85 0.48 -20.21 0.01
N GLY A 86 0.32 -19.73 -1.24
CA GLY A 86 -0.70 -18.78 -1.61
C GLY A 86 -2.10 -19.32 -1.39
N HIS A 87 -2.36 -20.57 -1.79
CA HIS A 87 -3.62 -21.24 -1.51
C HIS A 87 -3.92 -21.31 -0.02
N VAL A 88 -2.96 -21.80 0.78
CA VAL A 88 -3.12 -22.02 2.21
C VAL A 88 -3.33 -20.70 2.97
N VAL A 89 -2.58 -19.66 2.64
CA VAL A 89 -2.81 -18.33 3.22
C VAL A 89 -4.20 -17.81 2.92
N TRP A 90 -4.64 -17.97 1.67
CA TRP A 90 -5.93 -17.42 1.25
C TRP A 90 -7.09 -18.08 1.99
N PHE A 91 -7.19 -19.42 1.96
CA PHE A 91 -8.32 -20.07 2.60
C PHE A 91 -8.30 -19.94 4.13
N THR A 92 -7.14 -20.02 4.77
CA THR A 92 -7.06 -19.87 6.23
C THR A 92 -7.40 -18.48 6.70
N THR A 93 -6.90 -17.44 6.00
CA THR A 93 -7.18 -16.04 6.35
C THR A 93 -8.64 -15.68 6.07
N THR A 94 -9.24 -16.16 4.98
CA THR A 94 -10.67 -15.95 4.70
C THR A 94 -11.55 -16.66 5.73
N THR A 95 -11.26 -17.90 6.06
CA THR A 95 -12.00 -18.67 7.10
C THR A 95 -11.91 -17.98 8.46
N PHE A 96 -10.71 -17.55 8.85
CA PHE A 96 -10.52 -16.77 10.08
C PHE A 96 -11.37 -15.50 10.08
N SER A 97 -11.32 -14.70 9.02
CA SER A 97 -12.03 -13.42 8.96
C SER A 97 -13.54 -13.62 9.05
N MET A 98 -14.09 -14.60 8.35
CA MET A 98 -15.51 -14.93 8.41
C MET A 98 -15.92 -15.44 9.80
N ALA A 99 -15.11 -16.33 10.38
CA ALA A 99 -15.37 -16.86 11.74
C ALA A 99 -15.28 -15.75 12.81
N TYR A 100 -14.28 -14.85 12.67
CA TYR A 100 -14.13 -13.69 13.54
C TYR A 100 -15.37 -12.77 13.47
N LEU A 101 -15.76 -12.35 12.28
CA LEU A 101 -16.90 -11.44 12.10
C LEU A 101 -18.21 -12.07 12.62
N ALA A 102 -18.45 -13.35 12.31
CA ALA A 102 -19.63 -14.05 12.81
C ALA A 102 -19.59 -14.18 14.34
N TYR A 103 -18.44 -14.51 14.92
CA TYR A 103 -18.28 -14.64 16.37
C TYR A 103 -18.49 -13.30 17.09
N VAL A 104 -17.87 -12.23 16.60
CA VAL A 104 -18.00 -10.88 17.15
C VAL A 104 -19.46 -10.40 17.11
N LEU A 105 -20.17 -10.65 16.00
CA LEU A 105 -21.57 -10.27 15.88
C LEU A 105 -22.44 -10.97 16.92
N ILE A 106 -22.28 -12.29 17.07
CA ILE A 106 -23.02 -13.08 18.06
C ILE A 106 -22.70 -12.58 19.49
N VAL A 107 -21.42 -12.40 19.82
CA VAL A 107 -21.01 -11.89 21.13
C VAL A 107 -21.57 -10.49 21.40
N THR A 108 -21.64 -9.63 20.39
CA THR A 108 -22.23 -8.29 20.52
C THR A 108 -23.70 -8.36 20.97
N PHE A 109 -24.51 -9.22 20.32
CA PHE A 109 -25.92 -9.41 20.68
C PHE A 109 -26.12 -10.13 22.03
N GLN A 110 -25.22 -11.04 22.40
CA GLN A 110 -25.28 -11.81 23.65
C GLN A 110 -24.68 -11.08 24.86
N SER A 111 -24.05 -9.93 24.66
CA SER A 111 -23.29 -9.22 25.71
C SER A 111 -24.18 -8.46 26.70
N GLY A 112 -25.50 -8.42 26.53
CA GLY A 112 -26.42 -7.70 27.42
C GLY A 112 -26.14 -6.17 27.41
N LEU A 113 -25.70 -5.61 26.30
CA LEU A 113 -25.46 -4.18 26.15
C LEU A 113 -26.79 -3.42 26.10
N GLY A 114 -26.85 -2.23 26.69
CA GLY A 114 -27.97 -1.32 26.49
C GLY A 114 -28.09 -0.88 25.02
N PRO A 115 -29.22 -0.23 24.64
CA PRO A 115 -29.49 0.11 23.22
C PRO A 115 -28.36 0.88 22.55
N LEU A 116 -27.74 1.84 23.22
CA LEU A 116 -26.61 2.63 22.69
C LEU A 116 -25.36 1.78 22.58
N GLY A 117 -25.04 0.94 23.54
CA GLY A 117 -23.91 0.01 23.48
C GLY A 117 -24.07 -0.99 22.34
N LEU A 118 -25.28 -1.51 22.13
CA LEU A 118 -25.60 -2.40 21.03
C LEU A 118 -25.43 -1.69 19.66
N ALA A 119 -25.97 -0.47 19.52
CA ALA A 119 -25.81 0.32 18.29
C ALA A 119 -24.34 0.61 18.00
N GLY A 120 -23.55 1.02 18.99
CA GLY A 120 -22.10 1.22 18.88
C GLY A 120 -21.36 -0.07 18.53
N GLY A 121 -21.73 -1.19 19.11
CA GLY A 121 -21.16 -2.51 18.83
C GLY A 121 -21.43 -2.98 17.40
N VAL A 122 -22.64 -2.79 16.89
CA VAL A 122 -23.02 -3.10 15.51
C VAL A 122 -22.29 -2.17 14.54
N LEU A 123 -22.21 -0.86 14.82
CA LEU A 123 -21.45 0.08 14.00
C LEU A 123 -19.96 -0.31 13.93
N LEU A 124 -19.36 -0.64 15.06
CA LEU A 124 -17.97 -1.11 15.11
C LEU A 124 -17.79 -2.39 14.28
N TRP A 125 -18.73 -3.33 14.37
CA TRP A 125 -18.72 -4.54 13.54
C TRP A 125 -18.80 -4.25 12.04
N LEU A 126 -19.64 -3.30 11.61
CA LEU A 126 -19.71 -2.87 10.20
C LEU A 126 -18.38 -2.28 9.71
N ILE A 127 -17.72 -1.48 10.55
CA ILE A 127 -16.42 -0.89 10.24
C ILE A 127 -15.34 -1.98 10.14
N GLU A 128 -15.35 -2.95 11.06
CA GLU A 128 -14.43 -4.10 10.99
C GLU A 128 -14.68 -4.95 9.75
N ALA A 129 -15.94 -5.21 9.39
CA ALA A 129 -16.27 -5.93 8.16
C ALA A 129 -15.73 -5.21 6.91
N ALA A 130 -15.90 -3.88 6.83
CA ALA A 130 -15.32 -3.07 5.78
C ALA A 130 -13.78 -3.15 5.78
N ALA A 131 -13.13 -3.07 6.95
CA ALA A 131 -11.68 -3.21 7.09
C ALA A 131 -11.18 -4.58 6.59
N PHE A 132 -11.91 -5.66 6.84
CA PHE A 132 -11.57 -6.99 6.31
C PHE A 132 -11.68 -7.04 4.78
N VAL A 133 -12.74 -6.48 4.19
CA VAL A 133 -12.88 -6.42 2.73
C VAL A 133 -11.68 -5.72 2.09
N LEU A 134 -11.24 -4.58 2.65
CA LEU A 134 -10.06 -3.88 2.17
C LEU A 134 -8.77 -4.68 2.38
N SER A 135 -8.65 -5.35 3.54
CA SER A 135 -7.48 -6.20 3.83
C SER A 135 -7.36 -7.35 2.84
N PHE A 136 -8.47 -7.88 2.32
CA PHE A 136 -8.44 -8.90 1.26
C PHE A 136 -7.93 -8.37 -0.07
N ALA A 137 -8.19 -7.12 -0.42
CA ALA A 137 -7.64 -6.50 -1.62
C ALA A 137 -6.10 -6.44 -1.56
N TYR A 138 -5.54 -5.97 -0.44
CA TYR A 138 -4.08 -5.98 -0.22
C TYR A 138 -3.51 -7.40 -0.13
N LEU A 139 -4.21 -8.31 0.56
CA LEU A 139 -3.78 -9.69 0.66
C LEU A 139 -3.70 -10.35 -0.71
N TRP A 140 -4.68 -10.10 -1.59
CA TRP A 140 -4.67 -10.61 -2.95
C TRP A 140 -3.42 -10.20 -3.71
N GLU A 141 -3.10 -8.90 -3.75
CA GLU A 141 -1.91 -8.37 -4.46
C GLU A 141 -0.61 -8.99 -3.91
N ILE A 142 -0.48 -9.05 -2.58
CA ILE A 142 0.70 -9.62 -1.92
C ILE A 142 0.86 -11.11 -2.21
N VAL A 143 -0.22 -11.88 -2.10
CA VAL A 143 -0.19 -13.33 -2.38
C VAL A 143 0.09 -13.57 -3.85
N ASP A 144 -0.52 -12.77 -4.73
CA ASP A 144 -0.32 -12.86 -6.17
C ASP A 144 1.15 -12.65 -6.55
N VAL A 145 1.81 -11.68 -5.95
CA VAL A 145 3.24 -11.40 -6.22
C VAL A 145 4.17 -12.44 -5.60
N LEU A 146 3.88 -12.95 -4.39
CA LEU A 146 4.77 -13.87 -3.67
C LEU A 146 4.57 -15.34 -4.04
N ALA A 147 3.38 -15.73 -4.48
CA ALA A 147 3.00 -17.12 -4.68
C ALA A 147 2.51 -17.47 -6.09
N ARG A 148 2.48 -16.49 -7.02
CA ARG A 148 2.12 -16.79 -8.41
C ARG A 148 3.15 -17.68 -9.07
N ARG A 149 2.67 -18.69 -9.75
CA ARG A 149 3.51 -19.72 -10.39
C ARG A 149 3.94 -19.33 -11.80
N GLU A 150 3.04 -18.77 -12.56
CA GLU A 150 3.22 -18.46 -13.98
C GLU A 150 2.63 -17.09 -14.27
N TRP A 151 3.44 -16.30 -14.93
CA TRP A 151 3.08 -14.97 -15.39
C TRP A 151 2.82 -15.06 -16.89
N GLN A 152 1.62 -14.67 -17.32
CA GLN A 152 1.21 -14.72 -18.73
C GLN A 152 1.45 -13.38 -19.45
N ARG A 153 1.39 -12.28 -18.70
CA ARG A 153 1.50 -10.91 -19.23
C ARG A 153 2.73 -10.16 -18.70
N ARG A 154 3.70 -10.89 -18.19
CA ARG A 154 4.90 -10.29 -17.66
C ARG A 154 5.87 -9.90 -18.77
N VAL A 155 6.29 -8.64 -18.82
CA VAL A 155 7.30 -8.11 -19.75
C VAL A 155 8.40 -7.45 -18.91
N PRO A 156 9.51 -8.17 -18.62
CA PRO A 156 10.57 -7.62 -17.76
C PRO A 156 11.28 -6.40 -18.37
N ASP A 157 11.75 -6.50 -19.61
CA ASP A 157 12.68 -5.54 -20.22
C ASP A 157 12.17 -4.92 -21.54
N GLY A 158 10.89 -5.13 -21.85
CA GLY A 158 10.36 -4.77 -23.17
C GLY A 158 10.79 -5.74 -24.28
N ILE A 159 10.80 -5.27 -25.53
CA ILE A 159 11.24 -6.06 -26.68
C ILE A 159 12.77 -6.14 -26.69
N THR A 160 13.30 -7.36 -26.86
CA THR A 160 14.75 -7.62 -26.95
C THR A 160 15.18 -8.00 -28.36
N ASP A 161 14.27 -8.54 -29.16
CA ASP A 161 14.53 -8.96 -30.55
C ASP A 161 14.25 -7.82 -31.53
N GLN A 162 14.67 -7.99 -32.80
CA GLN A 162 14.33 -7.00 -33.83
C GLN A 162 12.83 -6.90 -34.02
N PRO A 163 12.25 -5.68 -33.88
CA PRO A 163 10.81 -5.51 -33.99
C PRO A 163 10.33 -5.62 -35.43
N PRO A 164 9.09 -6.05 -35.66
CA PRO A 164 8.50 -6.16 -36.98
C PRO A 164 8.27 -4.80 -37.65
N ALA A 165 8.09 -3.74 -36.85
CA ALA A 165 7.87 -2.37 -37.30
C ALA A 165 8.19 -1.36 -36.19
N TYR A 166 8.48 -0.14 -36.59
CA TYR A 166 8.68 1.02 -35.73
C TYR A 166 7.55 2.02 -35.97
N PRO A 167 6.46 1.99 -35.14
CA PRO A 167 5.37 2.96 -35.27
C PRO A 167 5.90 4.38 -35.03
N PHE A 168 5.35 5.38 -35.72
CA PHE A 168 5.71 6.78 -35.50
C PHE A 168 5.21 7.26 -34.15
N VAL A 169 6.09 7.82 -33.31
CA VAL A 169 5.79 8.24 -31.95
C VAL A 169 5.83 9.77 -31.83
N SER A 170 4.78 10.38 -31.26
CA SER A 170 4.80 11.79 -30.86
C SER A 170 4.98 11.88 -29.34
N LEU A 171 6.10 12.45 -28.89
CA LEU A 171 6.41 12.63 -27.46
C LEU A 171 5.90 13.99 -26.98
N HIS A 172 4.99 13.99 -26.02
CA HIS A 172 4.41 15.19 -25.42
C HIS A 172 5.06 15.48 -24.07
N VAL A 173 5.58 16.70 -23.92
CA VAL A 173 6.24 17.17 -22.69
C VAL A 173 5.45 18.37 -22.14
N PRO A 174 4.45 18.14 -21.29
CA PRO A 174 3.73 19.24 -20.64
C PRO A 174 4.55 19.81 -19.48
N ALA A 175 4.65 21.15 -19.40
CA ALA A 175 5.28 21.88 -18.31
C ALA A 175 4.40 23.03 -17.85
N HIS A 176 4.46 23.37 -16.57
CA HIS A 176 3.77 24.50 -15.98
C HIS A 176 4.64 25.14 -14.89
N ASN A 177 5.16 26.34 -15.15
CA ASN A 177 6.04 27.04 -14.21
C ASN A 177 7.28 26.24 -13.81
N GLU A 178 7.83 25.37 -14.67
CA GLU A 178 9.02 24.58 -14.36
C GLU A 178 10.32 25.36 -14.61
N PRO A 179 11.42 25.08 -13.84
CA PRO A 179 12.74 25.66 -14.10
C PRO A 179 13.23 25.32 -15.50
N PRO A 180 13.73 26.31 -16.30
CA PRO A 180 14.14 26.07 -17.68
C PRO A 180 15.25 25.04 -17.84
N ASP A 181 16.24 25.06 -16.95
CA ASP A 181 17.37 24.12 -16.92
C ASP A 181 16.91 22.66 -16.83
N MET A 182 15.91 22.39 -16.01
CA MET A 182 15.33 21.07 -15.83
C MET A 182 14.55 20.60 -17.07
N VAL A 183 13.71 21.48 -17.64
CA VAL A 183 12.96 21.17 -18.87
C VAL A 183 13.91 20.91 -20.03
N ILE A 184 14.95 21.72 -20.16
CA ILE A 184 15.99 21.57 -21.20
C ILE A 184 16.75 20.25 -20.99
N GLU A 185 17.03 19.85 -19.77
CA GLU A 185 17.67 18.56 -19.47
C GLU A 185 16.79 17.38 -19.91
N THR A 186 15.49 17.43 -19.64
CA THR A 186 14.50 16.47 -20.15
C THR A 186 14.52 16.43 -21.68
N LEU A 187 14.42 17.57 -22.35
CA LEU A 187 14.42 17.65 -23.82
C LEU A 187 15.71 17.11 -24.43
N ARG A 188 16.87 17.37 -23.81
CA ARG A 188 18.15 16.78 -24.26
C ARG A 188 18.14 15.26 -24.18
N SER A 189 17.59 14.69 -23.13
CA SER A 189 17.46 13.22 -23.00
C SER A 189 16.54 12.64 -24.07
N LEU A 190 15.44 13.34 -24.40
CA LEU A 190 14.52 12.92 -25.46
C LEU A 190 15.14 13.03 -26.86
N LEU A 191 15.97 14.04 -27.13
CA LEU A 191 16.71 14.18 -28.38
C LEU A 191 17.79 13.10 -28.56
N ALA A 192 18.20 12.45 -27.45
CA ALA A 192 19.19 11.36 -27.45
C ALA A 192 18.56 9.96 -27.57
N ILE A 193 17.24 9.85 -27.77
CA ILE A 193 16.58 8.56 -27.94
C ILE A 193 17.00 7.90 -29.25
N ASP A 194 17.39 6.62 -29.17
CA ASP A 194 17.72 5.78 -30.29
C ASP A 194 16.47 5.14 -30.90
N TYR A 195 15.75 5.93 -31.72
CA TYR A 195 14.52 5.48 -32.38
C TYR A 195 14.30 6.20 -33.69
N PRO A 196 13.97 5.49 -34.81
CA PRO A 196 14.03 6.09 -36.16
C PRO A 196 12.85 7.01 -36.49
N ALA A 197 11.73 6.97 -35.76
CA ALA A 197 10.49 7.58 -36.21
C ALA A 197 9.73 8.23 -35.02
N TYR A 198 10.14 9.43 -34.62
CA TYR A 198 9.46 10.19 -33.56
C TYR A 198 9.58 11.70 -33.76
N GLU A 199 8.75 12.43 -33.05
CA GLU A 199 8.80 13.86 -32.85
C GLU A 199 8.69 14.21 -31.38
N ILE A 200 9.10 15.42 -31.01
CA ILE A 200 8.94 15.97 -29.65
C ILE A 200 8.08 17.21 -29.73
N VAL A 201 7.03 17.28 -28.88
CA VAL A 201 6.11 18.41 -28.73
C VAL A 201 6.19 18.90 -27.29
N MET A 202 6.82 20.06 -27.12
CA MET A 202 6.90 20.76 -25.84
C MET A 202 5.68 21.66 -25.67
N LEU A 203 4.96 21.51 -24.56
CA LEU A 203 3.72 22.20 -24.22
C LEU A 203 3.92 22.99 -22.92
N ASP A 204 4.07 24.29 -23.04
CA ASP A 204 4.11 25.15 -21.86
C ASP A 204 2.68 25.61 -21.52
N ASP A 205 2.16 25.10 -20.39
CA ASP A 205 0.77 25.25 -19.97
C ASP A 205 0.62 26.42 -18.99
N ASN A 206 0.19 27.57 -19.47
CA ASN A 206 -0.16 28.75 -18.65
C ASN A 206 0.99 29.21 -17.72
N THR A 207 2.23 29.25 -18.21
CA THR A 207 3.36 29.84 -17.48
C THR A 207 3.40 31.37 -17.71
N ASP A 208 3.13 32.16 -16.66
CA ASP A 208 3.10 33.61 -16.77
C ASP A 208 4.48 34.26 -16.93
N ASP A 209 5.50 33.70 -16.26
CA ASP A 209 6.84 34.29 -16.20
C ASP A 209 7.67 33.97 -17.46
N PRO A 210 7.98 34.97 -18.33
CA PRO A 210 8.79 34.75 -19.50
C PRO A 210 10.20 34.21 -19.21
N ALA A 211 10.73 34.43 -18.00
CA ALA A 211 12.03 33.92 -17.61
C ALA A 211 12.02 32.38 -17.47
N LEU A 212 10.86 31.75 -17.36
CA LEU A 212 10.72 30.30 -17.25
C LEU A 212 10.51 29.64 -18.63
N TRP A 213 9.69 30.20 -19.52
CA TRP A 213 9.37 29.52 -20.78
C TRP A 213 10.22 29.96 -21.98
N ARG A 214 10.69 31.25 -22.03
CA ARG A 214 11.48 31.73 -23.18
C ARG A 214 12.78 30.96 -23.40
N PRO A 215 13.60 30.66 -22.37
CA PRO A 215 14.81 29.86 -22.58
C PRO A 215 14.51 28.47 -23.12
N VAL A 216 13.34 27.87 -22.76
CA VAL A 216 12.90 26.59 -23.27
C VAL A 216 12.48 26.71 -24.73
N GLN A 217 11.75 27.76 -25.09
CA GLN A 217 11.39 28.06 -26.49
C GLN A 217 12.63 28.18 -27.36
N GLU A 218 13.60 29.02 -26.97
CA GLU A 218 14.85 29.21 -27.69
C GLU A 218 15.62 27.91 -27.89
N PHE A 219 15.66 27.06 -26.87
CA PHE A 219 16.25 25.74 -26.97
C PHE A 219 15.49 24.84 -27.97
N CYS A 220 14.17 24.83 -27.94
CA CYS A 220 13.33 24.05 -28.86
C CYS A 220 13.53 24.49 -30.32
N GLU A 221 13.54 25.81 -30.59
CA GLU A 221 13.78 26.37 -31.93
C GLU A 221 15.15 25.97 -32.49
N GLN A 222 16.19 26.00 -31.66
CA GLN A 222 17.56 25.60 -32.06
C GLN A 222 17.70 24.10 -32.35
N ASN A 223 16.87 23.26 -31.76
CA ASN A 223 16.98 21.79 -31.84
C ASN A 223 15.84 21.13 -32.64
N GLY A 224 14.97 21.90 -33.29
CA GLY A 224 13.87 21.37 -34.12
C GLY A 224 12.76 20.69 -33.33
N VAL A 225 12.60 21.06 -32.07
CA VAL A 225 11.49 20.61 -31.21
C VAL A 225 10.27 21.51 -31.39
N LYS A 226 9.07 20.96 -31.55
CA LYS A 226 7.84 21.76 -31.61
C LYS A 226 7.57 22.37 -30.25
N PHE A 227 7.44 23.69 -30.16
CA PHE A 227 7.15 24.41 -28.93
C PHE A 227 5.83 25.16 -29.03
N HIS A 228 4.96 25.02 -28.03
CA HIS A 228 3.71 25.74 -27.92
C HIS A 228 3.54 26.31 -26.52
N HIS A 229 3.44 27.63 -26.42
CA HIS A 229 3.09 28.36 -25.20
C HIS A 229 1.60 28.63 -25.20
N LEU A 230 0.87 28.00 -24.28
CA LEU A 230 -0.58 28.08 -24.12
C LEU A 230 -0.90 29.10 -23.04
N GLN A 231 -1.58 30.19 -23.39
CA GLN A 231 -2.01 31.21 -22.46
C GLN A 231 -3.54 31.14 -22.24
N ASP A 232 -3.97 31.29 -21.01
CA ASP A 232 -5.39 31.21 -20.59
C ASP A 232 -6.07 29.92 -21.13
N TRP A 233 -5.29 28.84 -21.31
CA TRP A 233 -5.78 27.57 -21.85
C TRP A 233 -6.47 26.77 -20.75
N PRO A 234 -7.71 26.27 -20.99
CA PRO A 234 -8.45 25.51 -20.00
C PRO A 234 -7.93 24.06 -19.87
N GLY A 235 -8.29 23.38 -18.79
CA GLY A 235 -8.12 21.94 -18.64
C GLY A 235 -6.75 21.49 -18.09
N PHE A 236 -5.88 22.43 -17.71
CA PHE A 236 -4.55 22.11 -17.14
C PHE A 236 -3.75 21.16 -18.06
N LYS A 237 -2.99 20.21 -17.47
CA LYS A 237 -2.22 19.23 -18.23
C LYS A 237 -3.06 18.49 -19.27
N SER A 238 -4.30 18.10 -18.94
CA SER A 238 -5.21 17.40 -19.87
C SER A 238 -5.57 18.29 -21.07
N GLY A 239 -5.86 19.57 -20.84
CA GLY A 239 -6.15 20.53 -21.91
C GLY A 239 -4.97 20.73 -22.84
N ALA A 240 -3.75 20.85 -22.30
CA ALA A 240 -2.54 20.95 -23.09
C ALA A 240 -2.29 19.67 -23.91
N LEU A 241 -2.50 18.49 -23.33
CA LEU A 241 -2.38 17.21 -24.04
C LEU A 241 -3.44 17.04 -25.13
N ASN A 242 -4.69 17.50 -24.92
CA ASN A 242 -5.73 17.53 -25.95
C ASN A 242 -5.40 18.50 -27.07
N PHE A 243 -4.86 19.67 -26.77
CA PHE A 243 -4.36 20.62 -27.78
C PHE A 243 -3.32 19.95 -28.68
N ALA A 244 -2.39 19.20 -28.07
CA ALA A 244 -1.35 18.53 -28.82
C ALA A 244 -1.89 17.56 -29.88
N LEU A 245 -3.02 16.88 -29.63
CA LEU A 245 -3.63 15.95 -30.59
C LEU A 245 -3.97 16.60 -31.93
N GLY A 246 -4.21 17.92 -31.95
CA GLY A 246 -4.51 18.68 -33.17
C GLY A 246 -3.29 19.12 -33.98
N ILE A 247 -2.08 19.00 -33.44
CA ILE A 247 -0.86 19.58 -34.06
C ILE A 247 0.28 18.57 -34.28
N ILE A 248 0.11 17.31 -33.86
CA ILE A 248 1.07 16.24 -34.05
C ILE A 248 1.22 15.84 -35.53
N ASP A 249 2.33 15.19 -35.86
CA ASP A 249 2.56 14.66 -37.21
C ASP A 249 1.41 13.69 -37.60
N PRO A 250 0.85 13.82 -38.83
CA PRO A 250 -0.22 12.92 -39.27
C PRO A 250 0.16 11.43 -39.29
N ARG A 251 1.46 11.10 -39.37
CA ARG A 251 1.97 9.73 -39.30
C ARG A 251 1.91 9.13 -37.88
N THR A 252 1.63 9.94 -36.87
CA THR A 252 1.63 9.48 -35.48
C THR A 252 0.66 8.32 -35.25
N GLU A 253 1.17 7.20 -34.80
CA GLU A 253 0.44 6.02 -34.37
C GLU A 253 0.40 5.88 -32.87
N VAL A 254 1.44 6.36 -32.18
CA VAL A 254 1.64 6.24 -30.74
C VAL A 254 2.00 7.61 -30.15
N ILE A 255 1.43 7.92 -28.99
CA ILE A 255 1.69 9.13 -28.22
C ILE A 255 2.44 8.74 -26.95
N GLY A 256 3.55 9.38 -26.66
CA GLY A 256 4.30 9.20 -25.43
C GLY A 256 4.16 10.43 -24.53
N ILE A 257 3.96 10.21 -23.23
CA ILE A 257 3.88 11.29 -22.24
C ILE A 257 5.12 11.25 -21.36
N VAL A 258 5.80 12.39 -21.25
CA VAL A 258 6.98 12.55 -20.39
C VAL A 258 6.85 13.84 -19.60
N ASP A 259 6.84 13.74 -18.27
CA ASP A 259 6.85 14.93 -17.41
C ASP A 259 8.18 15.69 -17.55
N ALA A 260 8.12 17.00 -17.41
CA ALA A 260 9.22 17.94 -17.71
C ALA A 260 10.44 17.84 -16.76
N ASP A 261 10.44 16.88 -15.84
CA ASP A 261 11.53 16.64 -14.88
C ASP A 261 12.20 15.26 -15.02
N TYR A 262 11.91 14.53 -16.11
CA TYR A 262 12.44 13.20 -16.36
C TYR A 262 13.67 13.20 -17.25
N ILE A 263 14.68 12.43 -16.89
CA ILE A 263 15.77 12.00 -17.80
C ILE A 263 15.38 10.61 -18.31
N VAL A 264 15.36 10.47 -19.64
CA VAL A 264 14.88 9.26 -20.32
C VAL A 264 16.05 8.49 -20.92
N ASP A 265 16.03 7.16 -20.75
CA ASP A 265 17.01 6.25 -21.34
C ASP A 265 16.84 6.19 -22.87
N SER A 266 17.95 6.15 -23.60
CA SER A 266 17.93 6.18 -25.07
C SER A 266 17.22 4.97 -25.71
N ASP A 267 17.15 3.82 -25.03
CA ASP A 267 16.51 2.59 -25.51
C ASP A 267 15.01 2.48 -25.18
N TRP A 268 14.39 3.49 -24.56
CA TRP A 268 12.98 3.44 -24.13
C TRP A 268 12.02 3.13 -25.26
N LEU A 269 12.04 3.93 -26.34
CA LEU A 269 11.10 3.73 -27.46
C LEU A 269 11.39 2.44 -28.22
N THR A 270 12.65 2.10 -28.43
CA THR A 270 13.08 0.86 -29.12
C THR A 270 12.56 -0.38 -28.40
N ARG A 271 12.48 -0.33 -27.06
CA ARG A 271 12.02 -1.44 -26.22
C ARG A 271 10.50 -1.50 -26.04
N THR A 272 9.79 -0.39 -26.20
CA THR A 272 8.37 -0.30 -25.80
C THR A 272 7.42 -0.03 -26.96
N ALA A 273 7.74 0.88 -27.88
CA ALA A 273 6.84 1.25 -28.96
C ALA A 273 6.49 0.09 -29.93
N PRO A 274 7.39 -0.83 -30.26
CA PRO A 274 7.06 -1.95 -31.13
C PRO A 274 6.05 -2.95 -30.54
N LEU A 275 5.77 -2.92 -29.22
CA LEU A 275 4.71 -3.72 -28.61
C LEU A 275 3.33 -3.44 -29.24
N PHE A 276 3.11 -2.21 -29.71
CA PHE A 276 1.86 -1.85 -30.40
C PHE A 276 1.72 -2.50 -31.77
N ALA A 277 2.82 -2.79 -32.46
CA ALA A 277 2.79 -3.54 -33.73
C ALA A 277 2.52 -5.03 -33.50
N GLN A 278 2.92 -5.59 -32.35
CA GLN A 278 2.71 -7.00 -32.02
C GLN A 278 1.27 -7.28 -31.54
N ASP A 279 0.64 -6.33 -30.82
CA ASP A 279 -0.73 -6.48 -30.33
C ASP A 279 -1.63 -5.32 -30.82
N PRO A 280 -2.51 -5.57 -31.81
CA PRO A 280 -3.44 -4.56 -32.31
C PRO A 280 -4.48 -4.09 -31.28
N LYS A 281 -4.71 -4.83 -30.18
CA LYS A 281 -5.61 -4.46 -29.09
C LYS A 281 -4.94 -3.68 -27.99
N LEU A 282 -3.62 -3.52 -28.04
CA LEU A 282 -2.88 -2.79 -27.04
C LEU A 282 -3.14 -1.29 -27.16
N ALA A 283 -3.79 -0.69 -26.17
CA ALA A 283 -4.04 0.75 -26.11
C ALA A 283 -2.89 1.50 -25.46
N PHE A 284 -2.28 0.96 -24.42
CA PHE A 284 -1.20 1.66 -23.72
C PHE A 284 -0.13 0.71 -23.18
N VAL A 285 1.07 1.24 -23.06
CA VAL A 285 2.22 0.62 -22.39
C VAL A 285 2.67 1.55 -21.27
N GLN A 286 2.78 1.04 -20.05
CA GLN A 286 3.28 1.78 -18.90
C GLN A 286 4.59 1.19 -18.40
N THR A 287 5.62 2.02 -18.27
CA THR A 287 6.88 1.67 -17.58
C THR A 287 6.90 2.30 -16.18
N PRO A 288 7.68 1.79 -15.21
CA PRO A 288 7.76 2.39 -13.89
C PRO A 288 8.21 3.84 -13.94
N GLN A 289 7.58 4.67 -13.10
CA GLN A 289 8.12 5.96 -12.72
C GLN A 289 9.25 5.71 -11.73
N ASN A 290 10.48 5.97 -12.14
CA ASN A 290 11.64 5.89 -11.26
C ASN A 290 12.18 7.29 -10.95
N TYR A 291 13.11 7.37 -10.03
CA TYR A 291 13.58 8.65 -9.50
C TYR A 291 15.09 8.67 -9.36
N ARG A 292 15.67 9.88 -9.48
CA ARG A 292 17.10 10.17 -9.34
C ARG A 292 17.40 10.89 -8.03
N ASP A 293 18.67 11.01 -7.70
CA ASP A 293 19.21 11.87 -6.62
C ASP A 293 18.71 11.53 -5.21
N TRP A 294 18.32 10.30 -4.97
CA TRP A 294 17.76 9.86 -3.68
C TRP A 294 18.74 9.08 -2.78
N GLU A 295 19.79 8.51 -3.34
CA GLU A 295 20.59 7.47 -2.68
C GLU A 295 21.31 7.96 -1.42
N GLY A 296 21.89 9.15 -1.43
CA GLY A 296 22.61 9.75 -0.29
C GLY A 296 21.72 10.34 0.80
N VAL A 297 20.40 10.52 0.52
CA VAL A 297 19.48 11.29 1.37
C VAL A 297 18.48 10.37 2.06
N SER A 298 18.59 10.21 3.37
CA SER A 298 17.76 9.27 4.15
C SER A 298 16.24 9.49 4.01
N TYR A 299 15.77 10.73 3.85
CA TYR A 299 14.36 11.03 3.61
C TYR A 299 13.92 10.57 2.23
N LEU A 300 14.68 10.96 1.18
CA LEU A 300 14.36 10.60 -0.21
C LEU A 300 14.44 9.08 -0.42
N ARG A 301 15.38 8.39 0.22
CA ARG A 301 15.51 6.94 0.16
C ARG A 301 14.26 6.21 0.69
N ARG A 302 13.69 6.65 1.80
CA ARG A 302 12.43 6.10 2.33
C ARG A 302 11.25 6.42 1.41
N LEU A 303 11.24 7.61 0.84
CA LEU A 303 10.23 8.05 -0.10
C LEU A 303 10.30 7.24 -1.38
N PHE A 304 11.50 7.03 -1.95
CA PHE A 304 11.75 6.20 -3.13
C PHE A 304 11.11 4.79 -2.97
N TYR A 305 11.46 4.07 -1.93
CA TYR A 305 10.90 2.73 -1.72
C TYR A 305 9.39 2.74 -1.44
N SER A 306 8.82 3.86 -1.00
CA SER A 306 7.37 3.97 -0.87
C SER A 306 6.65 4.08 -2.22
N TYR A 307 7.30 4.58 -3.25
CA TYR A 307 6.77 4.59 -4.63
C TYR A 307 6.96 3.25 -5.33
N GLU A 308 8.11 2.63 -5.13
CA GLU A 308 8.47 1.36 -5.77
C GLU A 308 7.44 0.24 -5.54
N TYR A 309 6.75 0.22 -4.41
CA TYR A 309 5.74 -0.79 -4.12
C TYR A 309 4.63 -0.83 -5.18
N PHE A 310 4.19 0.33 -5.66
CA PHE A 310 3.12 0.41 -6.66
C PHE A 310 3.51 -0.30 -7.95
N PHE A 311 4.68 0.00 -8.51
CA PHE A 311 5.12 -0.59 -9.78
C PHE A 311 5.60 -2.03 -9.62
N ALA A 312 6.35 -2.33 -8.57
CA ALA A 312 6.95 -3.65 -8.36
C ALA A 312 5.97 -4.70 -7.82
N ALA A 313 4.83 -4.29 -7.25
CA ALA A 313 3.85 -5.22 -6.70
C ALA A 313 2.44 -4.98 -7.26
N SER A 314 1.83 -3.81 -7.03
CA SER A 314 0.44 -3.57 -7.43
C SER A 314 0.26 -3.59 -8.94
N GLN A 315 1.09 -2.84 -9.69
CA GLN A 315 1.02 -2.80 -11.16
C GLN A 315 1.29 -4.16 -11.79
N LEU A 316 2.26 -4.91 -11.25
CA LEU A 316 2.58 -6.24 -11.73
C LEU A 316 1.39 -7.21 -11.59
N SER A 317 0.75 -7.23 -10.40
CA SER A 317 -0.45 -8.05 -10.17
C SER A 317 -1.63 -7.61 -11.05
N ARG A 318 -1.83 -6.31 -11.22
CA ARG A 318 -2.88 -5.74 -12.08
C ARG A 318 -2.66 -6.05 -13.55
N ASN A 319 -1.42 -5.94 -14.04
CA ASN A 319 -1.06 -6.28 -15.41
C ASN A 319 -1.46 -7.71 -15.76
N GLU A 320 -1.25 -8.65 -14.84
CA GLU A 320 -1.63 -10.04 -15.03
C GLU A 320 -3.16 -10.26 -15.11
N GLN A 321 -3.94 -9.31 -14.60
CA GLN A 321 -5.40 -9.30 -14.71
C GLN A 321 -5.90 -8.47 -15.92
N ASP A 322 -4.99 -7.98 -16.76
CA ASP A 322 -5.26 -6.98 -17.81
C ASP A 322 -5.90 -5.70 -17.24
N GLY A 323 -5.50 -5.34 -16.04
CA GLY A 323 -6.02 -4.19 -15.30
C GLY A 323 -4.91 -3.20 -14.91
N ALA A 324 -3.83 -3.14 -15.68
CA ALA A 324 -2.79 -2.14 -15.51
C ALA A 324 -3.37 -0.72 -15.57
N ILE A 325 -2.71 0.22 -14.89
CA ILE A 325 -3.09 1.64 -14.87
C ILE A 325 -2.03 2.41 -15.64
N PHE A 326 -2.45 3.31 -16.51
CA PHE A 326 -1.59 4.35 -17.08
C PHE A 326 -1.34 5.41 -16.00
N ALA A 327 -0.08 5.75 -15.76
CA ALA A 327 0.32 6.54 -14.59
C ALA A 327 0.81 7.96 -14.94
N GLY A 328 0.46 8.47 -16.13
CA GLY A 328 0.59 9.89 -16.49
C GLY A 328 1.95 10.34 -17.01
N THR A 329 3.01 9.53 -16.86
CA THR A 329 4.34 9.79 -17.42
C THR A 329 5.07 8.47 -17.69
N MET A 330 6.10 8.48 -18.53
CA MET A 330 6.83 7.29 -18.96
C MET A 330 5.92 6.20 -19.52
N GLY A 331 4.86 6.61 -20.20
CA GLY A 331 3.87 5.74 -20.82
C GLY A 331 3.60 6.11 -22.27
N LEU A 332 3.24 5.10 -23.05
CA LEU A 332 2.88 5.20 -24.47
C LEU A 332 1.41 4.84 -24.66
N ILE A 333 0.71 5.54 -25.54
CA ILE A 333 -0.72 5.34 -25.81
C ILE A 333 -0.91 5.25 -27.32
N ARG A 334 -1.70 4.27 -27.81
CA ARG A 334 -2.13 4.21 -29.21
C ARG A 334 -3.05 5.38 -29.51
N LYS A 335 -2.69 6.24 -30.48
CA LYS A 335 -3.44 7.43 -30.89
C LYS A 335 -4.92 7.08 -31.18
N ARG A 336 -5.16 6.08 -32.02
CA ARG A 336 -6.52 5.66 -32.37
C ARG A 336 -7.35 5.29 -31.12
N ALA A 337 -6.78 4.59 -30.16
CA ALA A 337 -7.50 4.20 -28.94
C ALA A 337 -7.85 5.42 -28.08
N LEU A 338 -6.94 6.40 -27.98
CA LEU A 338 -7.17 7.66 -27.28
C LEU A 338 -8.28 8.48 -27.96
N GLU A 339 -8.26 8.60 -29.30
CA GLU A 339 -9.28 9.31 -30.07
C GLU A 339 -10.66 8.62 -29.93
N GLU A 340 -10.72 7.29 -29.97
CA GLU A 340 -11.95 6.51 -29.82
C GLU A 340 -12.67 6.76 -28.50
N VAL A 341 -11.92 6.97 -27.40
CA VAL A 341 -12.51 7.27 -26.10
C VAL A 341 -12.68 8.78 -25.83
N GLY A 342 -12.41 9.65 -26.81
CA GLY A 342 -12.66 11.08 -26.73
C GLY A 342 -11.53 11.90 -26.09
N GLY A 343 -10.29 11.43 -26.12
CA GLY A 343 -9.12 12.15 -25.60
C GLY A 343 -8.98 12.10 -24.08
N TRP A 344 -8.27 13.06 -23.52
CA TRP A 344 -8.05 13.22 -22.10
C TRP A 344 -9.25 13.90 -21.43
N ASP A 345 -9.65 13.41 -20.24
CA ASP A 345 -10.67 14.08 -19.44
C ASP A 345 -10.06 15.30 -18.72
N GLU A 346 -10.58 16.48 -18.97
CA GLU A 346 -10.08 17.74 -18.40
C GLU A 346 -10.65 18.04 -17.01
N TRP A 347 -11.53 17.20 -16.54
CA TRP A 347 -12.30 17.43 -15.33
C TRP A 347 -11.85 16.56 -14.14
N VAL A 348 -11.20 15.43 -14.41
CA VAL A 348 -10.68 14.51 -13.41
C VAL A 348 -9.25 14.88 -13.06
N ILE A 349 -8.92 14.92 -11.75
CA ILE A 349 -7.56 15.29 -11.28
C ILE A 349 -6.49 14.22 -11.66
N THR A 350 -6.90 12.97 -11.84
CA THR A 350 -6.05 11.85 -12.26
C THR A 350 -6.55 11.33 -13.61
N GLU A 351 -6.37 12.17 -14.61
CA GLU A 351 -6.79 11.94 -16.00
C GLU A 351 -6.20 10.66 -16.59
N ASP A 352 -5.01 10.29 -16.14
CA ASP A 352 -4.24 9.14 -16.55
C ASP A 352 -4.90 7.81 -16.11
N ALA A 353 -5.22 7.69 -14.83
CA ALA A 353 -5.87 6.51 -14.29
C ALA A 353 -7.33 6.38 -14.78
N GLU A 354 -8.00 7.51 -15.01
CA GLU A 354 -9.34 7.55 -15.58
C GLU A 354 -9.33 7.10 -17.03
N LEU A 355 -8.40 7.64 -17.84
CA LEU A 355 -8.22 7.25 -19.24
C LEU A 355 -8.01 5.75 -19.38
N SER A 356 -7.13 5.16 -18.55
CA SER A 356 -6.88 3.71 -18.61
C SER A 356 -8.15 2.89 -18.35
N LEU A 357 -9.04 3.34 -17.46
CA LEU A 357 -10.33 2.67 -17.24
C LEU A 357 -11.27 2.81 -18.44
N ARG A 358 -11.34 4.00 -19.10
CA ARG A 358 -12.14 4.18 -20.33
C ARG A 358 -11.64 3.30 -21.48
N LEU A 359 -10.32 3.22 -21.68
CA LEU A 359 -9.71 2.35 -22.69
C LEU A 359 -10.05 0.89 -22.46
N LEU A 360 -9.88 0.37 -21.23
CA LEU A 360 -10.24 -1.01 -20.90
C LEU A 360 -11.76 -1.26 -21.05
N ARG A 361 -12.59 -0.28 -20.70
CA ARG A 361 -14.04 -0.34 -20.85
C ARG A 361 -14.46 -0.40 -22.33
N ALA A 362 -13.74 0.28 -23.21
CA ALA A 362 -13.93 0.21 -24.66
C ALA A 362 -13.44 -1.13 -25.29
N GLY A 363 -12.83 -2.01 -24.50
CA GLY A 363 -12.37 -3.33 -24.93
C GLY A 363 -10.91 -3.40 -25.37
N TRP A 364 -10.16 -2.32 -25.16
CA TRP A 364 -8.71 -2.28 -25.33
C TRP A 364 -7.98 -2.98 -24.19
N SER A 365 -6.68 -3.23 -24.36
CA SER A 365 -5.82 -3.80 -23.33
C SER A 365 -4.69 -2.83 -22.93
N GLY A 366 -4.12 -3.02 -21.74
CA GLY A 366 -2.95 -2.29 -21.25
C GLY A 366 -1.81 -3.23 -20.92
N GLN A 367 -0.57 -2.78 -21.04
CA GLN A 367 0.63 -3.55 -20.73
C GLN A 367 1.53 -2.79 -19.78
N HIS A 368 2.00 -3.46 -18.73
CA HIS A 368 3.07 -2.97 -17.87
C HIS A 368 4.39 -3.66 -18.24
N VAL A 369 5.44 -2.84 -18.43
CA VAL A 369 6.84 -3.29 -18.61
C VAL A 369 7.56 -3.02 -17.29
N GLU A 370 8.31 -3.99 -16.76
CA GLU A 370 8.89 -3.87 -15.41
C GLU A 370 10.15 -3.00 -15.34
N LYS A 371 10.91 -2.87 -16.45
CA LYS A 371 12.09 -2.01 -16.51
C LYS A 371 11.68 -0.53 -16.49
N ALA A 372 12.31 0.25 -15.63
CA ALA A 372 12.24 1.71 -15.69
C ALA A 372 13.17 2.23 -16.78
N PHE A 373 12.69 3.20 -17.56
CA PHE A 373 13.42 3.86 -18.64
C PHE A 373 13.51 5.37 -18.46
N GLY A 374 13.06 5.89 -17.34
CA GLY A 374 13.12 7.31 -17.06
C GLY A 374 13.12 7.58 -15.56
N HIS A 375 13.85 8.64 -15.18
CA HIS A 375 14.18 8.97 -13.80
C HIS A 375 13.83 10.44 -13.55
N GLY A 376 12.72 10.67 -12.84
CA GLY A 376 12.23 11.99 -12.46
C GLY A 376 12.79 12.48 -11.13
N VAL A 377 12.24 13.57 -10.62
CA VAL A 377 12.59 14.11 -9.30
C VAL A 377 11.42 13.96 -8.34
N MET A 378 11.69 13.42 -7.15
CA MET A 378 10.67 13.26 -6.10
C MET A 378 10.30 14.61 -5.46
N PRO A 379 9.12 14.72 -4.84
CA PRO A 379 8.79 15.87 -4.00
C PRO A 379 9.85 16.10 -2.91
N LEU A 380 10.44 17.29 -2.91
CA LEU A 380 11.53 17.65 -2.00
C LEU A 380 11.03 18.18 -0.65
N THR A 381 9.75 18.56 -0.58
CA THR A 381 9.10 19.03 0.64
C THR A 381 8.02 18.05 1.10
N TRP A 382 7.75 18.05 2.41
CA TRP A 382 6.68 17.22 2.97
C TRP A 382 5.29 17.66 2.49
N GLU A 383 5.12 18.95 2.28
CA GLU A 383 3.91 19.59 1.80
C GLU A 383 3.61 19.17 0.35
N ALA A 384 4.62 19.21 -0.51
CA ALA A 384 4.49 18.75 -1.91
C ALA A 384 4.07 17.27 -1.97
N LEU A 385 4.67 16.43 -1.12
CA LEU A 385 4.27 15.03 -1.00
C LEU A 385 2.82 14.87 -0.52
N LYS A 386 2.40 15.61 0.51
CA LYS A 386 1.00 15.62 0.98
C LYS A 386 0.04 16.04 -0.14
N GLY A 387 0.39 17.09 -0.88
CA GLY A 387 -0.39 17.57 -2.02
C GLY A 387 -0.52 16.51 -3.12
N GLN A 388 0.57 15.83 -3.46
CA GLN A 388 0.56 14.75 -4.45
C GLN A 388 -0.32 13.57 -4.00
N ARG A 389 -0.19 13.11 -2.75
CA ARG A 389 -1.01 12.01 -2.21
C ARG A 389 -2.48 12.39 -2.10
N PHE A 390 -2.76 13.66 -1.76
CA PHE A 390 -4.13 14.18 -1.79
C PHE A 390 -4.74 14.06 -3.19
N ARG A 391 -4.04 14.51 -4.23
CA ARG A 391 -4.53 14.44 -5.62
C ARG A 391 -4.80 12.99 -6.04
N TRP A 392 -3.88 12.08 -5.77
CA TRP A 392 -4.04 10.68 -6.15
C TRP A 392 -5.22 10.00 -5.46
N CYS A 393 -5.40 10.23 -4.15
CA CYS A 393 -6.54 9.69 -3.42
C CYS A 393 -7.86 10.31 -3.88
N PHE A 394 -7.91 11.64 -3.99
CA PHE A 394 -9.11 12.35 -4.43
C PHE A 394 -9.54 11.88 -5.82
N GLY A 395 -8.60 11.83 -6.78
CA GLY A 395 -8.86 11.36 -8.14
C GLY A 395 -9.30 9.89 -8.17
N GLY A 396 -8.66 9.00 -7.39
CA GLY A 396 -9.08 7.61 -7.28
C GLY A 396 -10.52 7.44 -6.77
N VAL A 397 -10.93 8.25 -5.79
CA VAL A 397 -12.32 8.28 -5.28
C VAL A 397 -13.27 8.91 -6.30
N GLN A 398 -12.82 9.95 -7.03
CA GLN A 398 -13.59 10.58 -8.11
C GLN A 398 -13.88 9.59 -9.23
N ILE A 399 -12.88 8.82 -9.69
CA ILE A 399 -13.02 7.74 -10.68
C ILE A 399 -14.01 6.67 -10.19
N LEU A 400 -13.88 6.22 -8.94
CA LEU A 400 -14.82 5.27 -8.36
C LEU A 400 -16.25 5.80 -8.42
N ARG A 401 -16.47 7.04 -8.03
CA ARG A 401 -17.81 7.67 -8.02
C ARG A 401 -18.40 7.83 -9.41
N MET A 402 -17.56 8.11 -10.43
CA MET A 402 -18.03 8.23 -11.83
C MET A 402 -18.33 6.88 -12.45
N HIS A 403 -17.48 5.88 -12.21
CA HIS A 403 -17.49 4.61 -12.92
C HIS A 403 -17.97 3.40 -12.09
N TRP A 404 -18.44 3.58 -10.84
CA TRP A 404 -18.78 2.46 -9.94
C TRP A 404 -19.76 1.46 -10.56
N ARG A 405 -20.74 1.94 -11.35
CA ARG A 405 -21.72 1.06 -12.03
C ARG A 405 -21.04 0.13 -13.03
N SER A 406 -20.06 0.63 -13.78
CA SER A 406 -19.27 -0.17 -14.74
C SER A 406 -18.42 -1.24 -14.07
N LEU A 407 -18.02 -1.01 -12.80
CA LEU A 407 -17.20 -1.95 -12.02
C LEU A 407 -18.01 -3.05 -11.33
N LEU A 408 -19.35 -2.97 -11.30
CA LEU A 408 -20.19 -4.01 -10.70
C LEU A 408 -20.13 -5.32 -11.52
N PRO A 409 -19.98 -6.48 -10.84
CA PRO A 409 -19.84 -7.77 -11.55
C PRO A 409 -21.05 -8.12 -12.43
N TRP A 410 -22.22 -7.60 -12.12
CA TRP A 410 -23.50 -7.84 -12.86
C TRP A 410 -23.85 -6.76 -13.86
N ASN A 411 -23.02 -5.71 -14.02
CA ASN A 411 -23.26 -4.72 -15.07
C ASN A 411 -23.15 -5.37 -16.45
N ARG A 412 -24.20 -5.20 -17.27
CA ARG A 412 -24.37 -5.78 -18.62
C ARG A 412 -24.55 -4.72 -19.69
N ASP A 413 -24.11 -3.49 -19.44
CA ASP A 413 -24.15 -2.44 -20.46
C ASP A 413 -23.37 -2.91 -21.69
N ARG A 414 -23.94 -2.70 -22.89
CA ARG A 414 -23.35 -3.17 -24.16
C ARG A 414 -21.98 -2.53 -24.43
N ASP A 415 -21.79 -1.30 -23.97
CA ASP A 415 -20.56 -0.51 -24.17
C ASP A 415 -19.51 -0.75 -23.05
N ASN A 416 -19.74 -1.75 -22.19
CA ASN A 416 -18.85 -2.08 -21.11
C ASN A 416 -18.22 -3.47 -21.30
N HIS A 417 -17.06 -3.47 -21.93
CA HIS A 417 -16.30 -4.68 -22.25
C HIS A 417 -15.38 -5.16 -21.11
N LEU A 418 -15.43 -4.53 -19.93
CA LEU A 418 -14.59 -4.92 -18.79
C LEU A 418 -14.81 -6.39 -18.40
N SER A 419 -13.74 -7.15 -18.39
CA SER A 419 -13.73 -8.49 -17.80
C SER A 419 -13.91 -8.44 -16.29
N GLN A 420 -14.34 -9.54 -15.65
CA GLN A 420 -14.47 -9.61 -14.18
C GLN A 420 -13.14 -9.36 -13.46
N ARG A 421 -12.00 -9.69 -14.08
CA ARG A 421 -10.67 -9.47 -13.52
C ARG A 421 -10.30 -7.99 -13.53
N GLN A 422 -10.58 -7.29 -14.63
CA GLN A 422 -10.38 -5.85 -14.73
C GLN A 422 -11.25 -5.10 -13.72
N ARG A 423 -12.54 -5.48 -13.61
CA ARG A 423 -13.47 -4.91 -12.60
C ARG A 423 -12.93 -5.09 -11.18
N TRP A 424 -12.50 -6.32 -10.86
CA TRP A 424 -11.89 -6.61 -9.56
C TRP A 424 -10.64 -5.75 -9.30
N SER A 425 -9.74 -5.67 -10.27
CA SER A 425 -8.49 -4.90 -10.17
C SER A 425 -8.76 -3.41 -9.91
N TYR A 426 -9.67 -2.79 -10.65
CA TYR A 426 -10.02 -1.38 -10.47
C TYR A 426 -10.80 -1.11 -9.20
N LEU A 427 -11.78 -1.96 -8.88
CA LEU A 427 -12.55 -1.83 -7.66
C LEU A 427 -11.67 -1.94 -6.40
N THR A 428 -10.82 -2.96 -6.34
CA THR A 428 -9.90 -3.13 -5.20
C THR A 428 -8.92 -1.97 -5.10
N GLY A 429 -8.38 -1.48 -6.22
CA GLY A 429 -7.49 -0.33 -6.22
C GLY A 429 -8.13 0.96 -5.75
N ALA A 430 -9.37 1.21 -6.13
CA ALA A 430 -10.11 2.37 -5.66
C ALA A 430 -10.50 2.24 -4.18
N LEU A 431 -10.90 1.03 -3.73
CA LEU A 431 -11.27 0.77 -2.35
C LEU A 431 -10.08 0.87 -1.38
N GLN A 432 -8.84 0.63 -1.83
CA GLN A 432 -7.65 0.76 -0.98
C GLN A 432 -7.53 2.15 -0.34
N TRP A 433 -7.97 3.22 -1.00
CA TRP A 433 -7.96 4.57 -0.44
C TRP A 433 -8.83 4.74 0.82
N PHE A 434 -9.81 3.87 1.03
CA PHE A 434 -10.67 3.87 2.22
C PHE A 434 -10.00 3.21 3.44
N GLY A 435 -8.83 2.61 3.28
CA GLY A 435 -8.08 2.01 4.38
C GLY A 435 -7.72 3.00 5.48
N ASP A 436 -7.27 4.20 5.11
CA ASP A 436 -6.89 5.24 6.07
C ASP A 436 -8.09 5.83 6.84
N PRO A 437 -9.22 6.25 6.19
CA PRO A 437 -10.42 6.65 6.92
C PRO A 437 -10.94 5.60 7.89
N ILE A 438 -10.98 4.33 7.47
CA ILE A 438 -11.40 3.22 8.33
C ILE A 438 -10.42 3.02 9.48
N GLY A 439 -9.12 3.06 9.21
CA GLY A 439 -8.07 2.95 10.23
C GLY A 439 -8.18 4.05 11.28
N LEU A 440 -8.33 5.33 10.86
CA LEU A 440 -8.52 6.45 11.79
C LEU A 440 -9.83 6.33 12.59
N THR A 441 -10.91 5.80 11.98
CA THR A 441 -12.16 5.55 12.69
C THR A 441 -11.98 4.46 13.75
N LEU A 442 -11.29 3.37 13.44
CA LEU A 442 -10.96 2.33 14.43
C LEU A 442 -10.08 2.87 15.57
N MET A 443 -9.10 3.75 15.25
CA MET A 443 -8.30 4.44 16.27
C MET A 443 -9.17 5.29 17.20
N ALA A 444 -10.16 6.01 16.66
CA ALA A 444 -11.10 6.80 17.45
C ALA A 444 -11.94 5.91 18.39
N PHE A 445 -12.40 4.74 17.92
CA PHE A 445 -13.09 3.77 18.76
C PHE A 445 -12.19 3.18 19.85
N LEU A 446 -10.92 2.88 19.55
CA LEU A 446 -9.95 2.42 20.55
C LEU A 446 -9.71 3.49 21.62
N LEU A 447 -9.55 4.76 21.19
CA LEU A 447 -9.37 5.89 22.10
C LEU A 447 -10.59 6.11 22.98
N ALA A 448 -11.80 6.11 22.39
CA ALA A 448 -13.05 6.22 23.15
C ALA A 448 -13.19 5.07 24.15
N GLY A 449 -12.87 3.84 23.75
CA GLY A 449 -12.86 2.69 24.64
C GLY A 449 -11.88 2.84 25.80
N SER A 450 -10.70 3.41 25.56
CA SER A 450 -9.70 3.67 26.60
C SER A 450 -10.16 4.73 27.60
N VAL A 451 -10.82 5.80 27.14
CA VAL A 451 -11.37 6.86 27.99
C VAL A 451 -12.51 6.31 28.85
N VAL A 452 -13.45 5.56 28.26
CA VAL A 452 -14.56 4.90 28.99
C VAL A 452 -13.99 3.96 30.05
N TYR A 453 -12.99 3.18 29.71
CA TYR A 453 -12.31 2.28 30.64
C TYR A 453 -11.64 3.06 31.79
N ALA A 454 -10.89 4.11 31.47
CA ALA A 454 -10.16 4.93 32.46
C ALA A 454 -11.09 5.69 33.40
N THR A 455 -12.22 6.20 32.91
CA THR A 455 -13.20 6.97 33.70
C THR A 455 -14.13 6.10 34.55
N GLY A 456 -14.17 4.78 34.33
CA GLY A 456 -15.07 3.87 35.02
C GLY A 456 -16.53 4.03 34.60
N ASN A 457 -16.82 4.70 33.47
CA ASN A 457 -18.18 4.81 32.93
C ASN A 457 -18.69 3.45 32.45
N GLY A 458 -19.93 3.10 32.79
CA GLY A 458 -20.53 1.81 32.41
C GLY A 458 -20.94 1.69 30.93
N LEU A 459 -20.66 2.69 30.09
CA LEU A 459 -20.94 2.60 28.66
C LEU A 459 -19.94 1.67 27.97
N VAL A 460 -20.34 0.45 27.72
CA VAL A 460 -19.55 -0.55 27.00
C VAL A 460 -20.24 -0.89 25.70
N PHE A 461 -19.54 -0.70 24.57
CA PHE A 461 -20.04 -1.08 23.24
C PHE A 461 -19.51 -2.42 22.76
N ARG A 462 -18.62 -3.05 23.51
CA ARG A 462 -18.19 -4.44 23.30
C ARG A 462 -17.54 -4.99 24.56
N ARG A 463 -17.93 -6.19 24.94
CA ARG A 463 -17.16 -6.97 25.92
C ARG A 463 -15.97 -7.63 25.21
N VAL A 464 -14.78 -7.14 25.51
CA VAL A 464 -13.55 -7.62 24.87
C VAL A 464 -13.03 -8.84 25.64
N THR A 465 -12.86 -9.95 24.94
CA THR A 465 -12.08 -11.10 25.45
C THR A 465 -10.67 -11.05 24.86
N GLY A 466 -9.67 -11.64 25.54
CA GLY A 466 -8.28 -11.60 25.10
C GLY A 466 -8.10 -12.07 23.64
N ALA A 467 -8.79 -13.14 23.24
CA ALA A 467 -8.71 -13.67 21.88
C ALA A 467 -9.25 -12.70 20.81
N LEU A 468 -10.31 -11.94 21.13
CA LEU A 468 -10.91 -10.96 20.22
C LEU A 468 -10.01 -9.75 19.94
N LEU A 469 -9.08 -9.45 20.84
CA LEU A 469 -8.16 -8.34 20.70
C LEU A 469 -6.79 -8.79 20.16
N VAL A 470 -6.25 -9.89 20.70
CA VAL A 470 -4.90 -10.39 20.38
C VAL A 470 -4.82 -10.92 18.94
N ALA A 471 -5.82 -11.67 18.47
CA ALA A 471 -5.76 -12.27 17.15
C ALA A 471 -5.73 -11.22 16.01
N PRO A 472 -6.58 -10.18 15.97
CA PRO A 472 -6.45 -9.09 15.00
C PRO A 472 -5.14 -8.32 15.13
N ALA A 473 -4.63 -8.07 16.35
CA ALA A 473 -3.36 -7.38 16.55
C ALA A 473 -2.17 -8.16 15.97
N VAL A 474 -2.12 -9.47 16.17
CA VAL A 474 -1.10 -10.34 15.60
C VAL A 474 -1.19 -10.37 14.07
N LEU A 475 -2.39 -10.43 13.50
CA LEU A 475 -2.56 -10.41 12.05
C LEU A 475 -2.20 -9.05 11.44
N LEU A 476 -2.43 -7.95 12.14
CA LEU A 476 -1.94 -6.63 11.74
C LEU A 476 -0.41 -6.62 11.64
N LEU A 477 0.28 -7.12 12.67
CA LEU A 477 1.74 -7.23 12.67
C LEU A 477 2.25 -8.09 11.51
N VAL A 478 1.61 -9.23 11.27
CA VAL A 478 1.95 -10.13 10.14
C VAL A 478 1.68 -9.46 8.79
N SER A 479 0.67 -8.59 8.68
CA SER A 479 0.37 -7.84 7.47
C SER A 479 1.47 -6.82 7.16
N VAL A 480 1.96 -6.10 8.18
CA VAL A 480 3.14 -5.22 8.05
C VAL A 480 4.37 -6.01 7.61
N LEU A 481 4.61 -7.16 8.22
CA LEU A 481 5.75 -8.01 7.88
C LEU A 481 5.67 -8.50 6.42
N ARG A 482 4.48 -8.87 5.93
CA ARG A 482 4.27 -9.22 4.51
C ARG A 482 4.62 -8.08 3.57
N ALA A 483 4.15 -6.85 3.84
CA ALA A 483 4.45 -5.68 3.02
C ALA A 483 5.97 -5.42 2.96
N VAL A 484 6.65 -5.49 4.09
CA VAL A 484 8.12 -5.37 4.18
C VAL A 484 8.83 -6.44 3.35
N VAL A 485 8.38 -7.69 3.44
CA VAL A 485 9.00 -8.81 2.69
C VAL A 485 8.77 -8.68 1.19
N VAL A 486 7.58 -8.25 0.75
CA VAL A 486 7.30 -8.01 -0.68
C VAL A 486 8.24 -6.93 -1.20
N LEU A 487 8.30 -5.79 -0.52
CA LEU A 487 9.15 -4.68 -0.93
C LEU A 487 10.62 -5.11 -1.01
N LYS A 488 11.12 -5.78 0.04
CA LYS A 488 12.49 -6.32 0.05
C LYS A 488 12.78 -7.26 -1.13
N ARG A 489 11.87 -8.19 -1.44
CA ARG A 489 12.08 -9.19 -2.50
C ARG A 489 11.95 -8.63 -3.90
N ARG A 490 11.13 -7.62 -4.09
CA ARG A 490 10.83 -7.08 -5.42
C ARG A 490 11.74 -5.93 -5.82
N THR A 491 12.22 -5.14 -4.85
CA THR A 491 13.00 -3.92 -5.12
C THR A 491 14.46 -4.01 -4.61
N GLY A 492 14.83 -5.07 -3.90
CA GLY A 492 16.15 -5.17 -3.26
C GLY A 492 16.29 -4.29 -2.01
N ALA A 493 15.21 -3.64 -1.54
CA ALA A 493 15.23 -2.81 -0.35
C ALA A 493 15.79 -3.55 0.87
N SER A 494 16.56 -2.87 1.72
CA SER A 494 16.88 -3.39 3.04
C SER A 494 15.61 -3.44 3.92
N ALA A 495 15.62 -4.24 4.99
CA ALA A 495 14.49 -4.27 5.93
C ALA A 495 14.24 -2.88 6.56
N ARG A 496 15.30 -2.10 6.79
CA ARG A 496 15.22 -0.73 7.32
C ARG A 496 14.56 0.22 6.32
N ASP A 497 14.90 0.12 5.03
CA ASP A 497 14.31 0.95 3.98
C ASP A 497 12.84 0.59 3.76
N ALA A 498 12.50 -0.70 3.76
CA ALA A 498 11.13 -1.17 3.63
C ALA A 498 10.25 -0.72 4.82
N LEU A 499 10.75 -0.77 6.06
CA LEU A 499 10.08 -0.21 7.23
C LEU A 499 9.96 1.32 7.14
N GLY A 500 11.00 2.00 6.62
CA GLY A 500 10.97 3.43 6.36
C GLY A 500 9.89 3.82 5.34
N ALA A 501 9.76 3.08 4.25
CA ALA A 501 8.72 3.24 3.25
C ALA A 501 7.31 3.05 3.86
N PHE A 502 7.14 2.01 4.67
CA PHE A 502 5.91 1.79 5.41
C PHE A 502 5.59 2.95 6.36
N GLY A 503 6.62 3.52 7.03
CA GLY A 503 6.48 4.72 7.85
C GLY A 503 6.03 5.95 7.06
N ILE A 504 6.46 6.12 5.80
CA ILE A 504 5.93 7.18 4.92
C ILE A 504 4.43 6.98 4.67
N TRP A 505 3.97 5.76 4.35
CA TRP A 505 2.53 5.51 4.14
C TRP A 505 1.70 5.83 5.38
N LEU A 506 2.09 5.33 6.54
CA LEU A 506 1.38 5.59 7.80
C LEU A 506 1.29 7.09 8.12
N SER A 507 2.34 7.84 7.82
CA SER A 507 2.39 9.29 8.09
C SER A 507 1.49 10.13 7.18
N LEU A 508 0.95 9.56 6.11
CA LEU A 508 0.04 10.23 5.17
C LEU A 508 -1.44 9.93 5.45
N ALA A 509 -1.76 9.09 6.43
CA ALA A 509 -3.13 8.61 6.71
C ALA A 509 -4.14 9.76 6.90
N TRP A 510 -3.74 10.86 7.55
CA TRP A 510 -4.62 12.02 7.74
C TRP A 510 -4.96 12.73 6.42
N VAL A 511 -3.97 13.02 5.59
CA VAL A 511 -4.20 13.70 4.30
C VAL A 511 -4.99 12.82 3.34
N VAL A 512 -4.72 11.52 3.32
CA VAL A 512 -5.47 10.54 2.51
C VAL A 512 -6.92 10.46 2.99
N THR A 513 -7.16 10.44 4.30
CA THR A 513 -8.53 10.49 4.86
C THR A 513 -9.27 11.76 4.42
N GLN A 514 -8.62 12.92 4.50
CA GLN A 514 -9.22 14.18 4.04
C GLN A 514 -9.55 14.14 2.54
N ALA A 515 -8.64 13.63 1.72
CA ALA A 515 -8.83 13.49 0.28
C ALA A 515 -9.99 12.54 -0.04
N CYS A 516 -10.04 11.38 0.62
CA CYS A 516 -11.08 10.39 0.44
C CYS A 516 -12.48 10.96 0.78
N MET A 517 -12.62 11.60 1.96
CA MET A 517 -13.89 12.20 2.38
C MET A 517 -14.34 13.33 1.46
N ARG A 518 -13.40 14.17 1.00
CA ARG A 518 -13.73 15.23 0.03
C ARG A 518 -14.09 14.66 -1.32
N GLY A 519 -13.37 13.64 -1.82
CA GLY A 519 -13.68 12.98 -3.09
C GLY A 519 -15.07 12.35 -3.14
N LEU A 520 -15.62 11.92 -1.97
CA LEU A 520 -17.00 11.43 -1.88
C LEU A 520 -18.06 12.53 -2.06
N VAL A 521 -17.76 13.77 -1.63
CA VAL A 521 -18.76 14.85 -1.54
C VAL A 521 -18.57 15.88 -2.66
N GLN A 522 -17.33 16.28 -2.93
CA GLN A 522 -17.01 17.35 -3.87
C GLN A 522 -16.95 16.81 -5.30
N LYS A 523 -17.47 17.57 -6.25
CA LYS A 523 -17.40 17.22 -7.67
C LYS A 523 -16.05 17.61 -8.27
N GLU A 524 -15.56 18.80 -7.96
CA GLU A 524 -14.33 19.36 -8.50
C GLU A 524 -13.17 19.17 -7.54
N GLY A 525 -12.03 18.80 -8.08
CA GLY A 525 -10.82 18.69 -7.32
C GLY A 525 -10.23 20.04 -7.00
N VAL A 526 -10.17 20.38 -5.72
CA VAL A 526 -9.47 21.58 -5.26
C VAL A 526 -8.02 21.22 -4.98
N PHE A 527 -7.08 21.93 -5.60
CA PHE A 527 -5.68 21.87 -5.21
C PHE A 527 -5.56 22.31 -3.74
N LEU A 528 -5.32 21.38 -2.84
CA LEU A 528 -4.99 21.72 -1.46
C LEU A 528 -3.62 22.36 -1.42
N ARG A 529 -3.62 23.63 -1.12
CA ARG A 529 -2.42 24.40 -0.84
C ARG A 529 -2.13 24.32 0.65
N THR A 530 -0.95 23.89 1.01
CA THR A 530 -0.52 23.70 2.40
C THR A 530 -0.04 25.01 3.03
N PRO A 531 -0.16 25.18 4.38
CA PRO A 531 0.21 26.45 5.04
C PRO A 531 1.72 26.72 5.00
N LYS A 532 2.06 28.01 4.99
CA LYS A 532 3.43 28.53 5.00
C LYS A 532 4.24 28.00 6.17
N THR A 533 5.40 27.41 5.92
CA THR A 533 6.44 27.15 6.91
C THR A 533 7.56 28.17 6.78
N LYS A 534 8.11 28.62 7.91
CA LYS A 534 9.31 29.48 7.96
C LYS A 534 10.55 28.72 7.50
N ASP A 535 11.53 29.45 6.99
CA ASP A 535 12.71 28.91 6.31
C ASP A 535 13.71 28.15 7.21
N GLU A 536 13.53 28.15 8.52
CA GLU A 536 14.41 27.44 9.43
C GLU A 536 13.80 26.09 9.84
N PRO A 537 14.59 24.99 9.79
CA PRO A 537 14.13 23.66 10.15
C PRO A 537 13.90 23.57 11.67
N ASN A 538 12.69 23.93 12.11
CA ASN A 538 12.30 23.92 13.50
C ASN A 538 11.32 22.75 13.77
N LEU A 539 11.56 22.01 14.84
CA LEU A 539 10.64 20.96 15.30
C LEU A 539 9.23 21.50 15.49
N TRP A 540 9.09 22.73 15.97
CA TRP A 540 7.80 23.38 16.22
C TRP A 540 7.00 23.60 14.94
N ASP A 541 7.67 23.93 13.83
CA ASP A 541 7.01 24.09 12.53
C ASP A 541 6.59 22.75 11.96
N ALA A 542 7.37 21.69 12.11
CA ALA A 542 6.97 20.33 11.75
C ALA A 542 5.73 19.87 12.53
N LEU A 543 5.64 20.16 13.82
CA LEU A 543 4.46 19.85 14.64
C LEU A 543 3.25 20.67 14.22
N LYS A 544 3.41 21.96 13.93
CA LYS A 544 2.33 22.86 13.46
C LYS A 544 1.80 22.47 12.09
N THR A 545 2.67 22.13 11.14
CA THR A 545 2.30 21.66 9.81
C THR A 545 1.48 20.38 9.86
N ASN A 546 1.74 19.55 10.89
CA ASN A 546 1.05 18.27 11.11
C ASN A 546 0.23 18.30 12.40
N LYS A 547 -0.47 19.44 12.67
CA LYS A 547 -1.17 19.66 13.95
C LYS A 547 -2.21 18.60 14.30
N ALA A 548 -2.94 18.09 13.32
CA ALA A 548 -3.96 17.07 13.54
C ALA A 548 -3.31 15.73 13.91
N GLU A 549 -2.35 15.29 13.12
CA GLU A 549 -1.60 14.06 13.37
C GLU A 549 -0.89 14.13 14.73
N THR A 550 -0.31 15.27 15.06
CA THR A 550 0.35 15.53 16.34
C THR A 550 -0.65 15.45 17.51
N PHE A 551 -1.80 16.12 17.40
CA PHE A 551 -2.83 16.13 18.43
C PHE A 551 -3.37 14.70 18.69
N PHE A 552 -3.77 13.99 17.65
CA PHE A 552 -4.28 12.62 17.79
C PHE A 552 -3.21 11.66 18.30
N SER A 553 -1.94 11.82 17.91
CA SER A 553 -0.84 11.02 18.45
C SER A 553 -0.74 11.17 19.98
N PHE A 554 -0.73 12.41 20.48
CA PHE A 554 -0.66 12.64 21.93
C PHE A 554 -1.92 12.13 22.66
N ALA A 555 -3.10 12.27 22.06
CA ALA A 555 -4.33 11.72 22.62
C ALA A 555 -4.28 10.19 22.75
N LEU A 556 -3.73 9.50 21.74
CA LEU A 556 -3.53 8.05 21.74
C LEU A 556 -2.51 7.60 22.80
N PHE A 557 -1.41 8.34 22.98
CA PHE A 557 -0.44 8.05 24.04
C PHE A 557 -1.03 8.31 25.44
N ALA A 558 -1.83 9.37 25.60
CA ALA A 558 -2.56 9.63 26.85
C ALA A 558 -3.56 8.50 27.14
N GLY A 559 -4.29 8.03 26.12
CA GLY A 559 -5.19 6.87 26.24
C GLY A 559 -4.44 5.59 26.61
N ALA A 560 -3.28 5.34 26.01
CA ALA A 560 -2.42 4.20 26.36
C ALA A 560 -1.96 4.28 27.82
N GLY A 561 -1.47 5.43 28.26
CA GLY A 561 -1.06 5.68 29.65
C GLY A 561 -2.21 5.50 30.64
N ALA A 562 -3.39 6.06 30.35
CA ALA A 562 -4.59 5.92 31.17
C ALA A 562 -5.05 4.44 31.27
N THR A 563 -4.97 3.71 30.14
CA THR A 563 -5.27 2.27 30.11
C THR A 563 -4.31 1.48 30.99
N LEU A 564 -3.00 1.73 30.90
CA LEU A 564 -2.00 1.06 31.74
C LEU A 564 -2.14 1.42 33.21
N TRP A 565 -2.41 2.69 33.53
CA TRP A 565 -2.65 3.14 34.91
C TRP A 565 -3.80 2.39 35.55
N ARG A 566 -4.91 2.22 34.82
CA ARG A 566 -6.11 1.53 35.31
C ARG A 566 -5.99 0.02 35.28
N SER A 567 -5.13 -0.54 34.42
CA SER A 567 -5.00 -1.98 34.18
C SER A 567 -4.13 -2.71 35.20
N HIS A 568 -3.71 -2.06 36.29
CA HIS A 568 -2.97 -2.75 37.34
C HIS A 568 -3.70 -4.04 37.77
N GLY A 569 -3.36 -5.17 37.09
CA GLY A 569 -3.93 -6.50 37.36
C GLY A 569 -4.89 -7.07 36.29
N ILE A 570 -5.22 -6.40 35.20
CA ILE A 570 -6.14 -6.92 34.15
C ILE A 570 -5.42 -7.74 33.08
N GLY A 571 -4.06 -7.72 33.08
CA GLY A 571 -3.28 -8.58 32.23
C GLY A 571 -3.37 -8.25 30.73
N ILE A 572 -3.30 -9.27 29.89
CA ILE A 572 -3.07 -9.20 28.43
C ILE A 572 -4.04 -8.29 27.65
N ILE A 573 -5.26 -8.04 28.15
CA ILE A 573 -6.25 -7.21 27.45
C ILE A 573 -5.87 -5.73 27.54
N GLY A 574 -5.58 -5.24 28.74
CA GLY A 574 -5.17 -3.86 28.96
C GLY A 574 -3.84 -3.56 28.27
N ASP A 575 -2.89 -4.47 28.37
CA ASP A 575 -1.57 -4.34 27.74
C ASP A 575 -1.68 -4.30 26.23
N THR A 576 -2.51 -5.16 25.63
CA THR A 576 -2.71 -5.18 24.17
C THR A 576 -3.42 -3.92 23.69
N LEU A 577 -4.43 -3.43 24.42
CA LEU A 577 -5.12 -2.17 24.11
C LEU A 577 -4.13 -0.99 24.17
N ALA A 578 -3.34 -0.91 25.23
CA ALA A 578 -2.33 0.13 25.39
C ALA A 578 -1.26 0.05 24.27
N ALA A 579 -0.81 -1.16 23.92
CA ALA A 579 0.13 -1.37 22.84
C ALA A 579 -0.44 -0.94 21.48
N LEU A 580 -1.71 -1.24 21.20
CA LEU A 580 -2.39 -0.80 19.96
C LEU A 580 -2.52 0.72 19.91
N LEU A 581 -2.90 1.36 21.03
CA LEU A 581 -2.98 2.82 21.12
C LEU A 581 -1.61 3.45 20.92
N ALA A 582 -0.56 2.95 21.56
CA ALA A 582 0.80 3.43 21.42
C ALA A 582 1.32 3.23 19.99
N PHE A 583 1.08 2.08 19.37
CA PHE A 583 1.43 1.82 17.97
C PHE A 583 0.81 2.85 17.01
N ASN A 584 -0.48 3.13 17.16
CA ASN A 584 -1.17 4.13 16.35
C ASN A 584 -0.69 5.56 16.66
N GLY A 585 -0.37 5.85 17.92
CA GLY A 585 0.26 7.10 18.33
C GLY A 585 1.60 7.31 17.63
N VAL A 586 2.46 6.29 17.60
CA VAL A 586 3.73 6.32 16.86
C VAL A 586 3.49 6.50 15.36
N ALA A 587 2.52 5.79 14.78
CA ALA A 587 2.20 5.89 13.35
C ALA A 587 1.87 7.34 12.93
N LEU A 588 1.04 8.04 13.71
CA LEU A 588 0.71 9.44 13.46
C LEU A 588 1.88 10.40 13.75
N LEU A 589 2.73 10.10 14.75
CA LEU A 589 3.92 10.90 15.07
C LEU A 589 4.99 10.83 13.96
N LEU A 590 4.93 9.82 13.10
CA LEU A 590 5.80 9.75 11.93
C LEU A 590 5.57 10.91 10.95
N ALA A 591 4.39 11.57 10.93
CA ALA A 591 4.14 12.71 10.05
C ALA A 591 5.02 13.93 10.40
N PRO A 592 5.03 14.48 11.64
CA PRO A 592 5.97 15.55 11.99
C PRO A 592 7.43 15.08 11.94
N TYR A 593 7.73 13.81 12.23
CA TYR A 593 9.08 13.26 12.07
C TYR A 593 9.56 13.32 10.61
N ASN A 594 8.76 12.86 9.65
CA ASN A 594 9.10 12.89 8.22
C ASN A 594 9.11 14.31 7.67
N SER A 595 8.21 15.19 8.14
CA SER A 595 8.23 16.62 7.82
C SER A 595 9.55 17.25 8.22
N ARG A 596 10.00 17.02 9.48
CA ARG A 596 11.31 17.49 9.94
C ARG A 596 12.46 16.85 9.15
N ALA A 597 12.39 15.57 8.84
CA ALA A 597 13.41 14.88 8.05
C ALA A 597 13.55 15.47 6.64
N ALA A 598 12.43 15.86 6.00
CA ALA A 598 12.44 16.55 4.73
C ALA A 598 13.07 17.96 4.83
N MET A 599 12.80 18.70 5.92
CA MET A 599 13.41 20.01 6.16
C MET A 599 14.92 19.92 6.37
N LEU A 600 15.40 18.90 7.08
CA LEU A 600 16.80 18.67 7.42
C LEU A 600 17.57 17.88 6.36
N ALA A 601 16.92 17.48 5.25
CA ALA A 601 17.57 16.72 4.22
C ALA A 601 18.73 17.52 3.61
N ASP A 602 19.93 16.94 3.67
CA ASP A 602 21.11 17.49 3.02
C ASP A 602 21.05 17.12 1.53
N LEU A 603 20.53 18.06 0.75
CA LEU A 603 20.31 17.89 -0.68
C LEU A 603 21.52 18.45 -1.44
N PRO A 604 21.87 17.87 -2.62
CA PRO A 604 22.78 18.49 -3.57
C PRO A 604 22.37 19.94 -3.88
N PRO A 605 23.32 20.85 -4.21
CA PRO A 605 23.03 22.27 -4.42
C PRO A 605 21.89 22.56 -5.39
N GLU A 606 21.76 21.74 -6.43
CA GLU A 606 20.74 21.81 -7.44
C GLU A 606 19.34 21.50 -6.87
N LEU A 607 19.21 20.40 -6.14
CA LEU A 607 17.97 20.06 -5.45
C LEU A 607 17.64 21.04 -4.31
N GLN A 608 18.65 21.69 -3.71
CA GLN A 608 18.43 22.76 -2.73
C GLN A 608 17.74 23.98 -3.39
N ARG A 609 18.19 24.40 -4.58
CA ARG A 609 17.55 25.49 -5.35
C ARG A 609 16.12 25.12 -5.71
N ARG A 610 15.89 23.92 -6.19
CA ARG A 610 14.57 23.41 -6.53
C ARG A 610 13.64 23.36 -5.31
N ARG A 611 14.12 22.88 -4.18
CA ARG A 611 13.37 22.90 -2.91
C ARG A 611 12.97 24.34 -2.50
N ALA A 612 13.85 25.31 -2.72
CA ALA A 612 13.53 26.72 -2.48
C ALA A 612 12.42 27.22 -3.40
N THR A 613 12.44 26.83 -4.67
CA THR A 613 11.39 27.16 -5.65
C THR A 613 10.05 26.51 -5.29
N GLU A 614 10.04 25.22 -4.92
CA GLU A 614 8.82 24.55 -4.42
C GLU A 614 8.22 25.29 -3.22
N ARG A 615 9.05 25.68 -2.25
CA ARG A 615 8.62 26.48 -1.08
C ARG A 615 8.06 27.84 -1.47
N LEU A 616 8.65 28.50 -2.46
CA LEU A 616 8.18 29.79 -2.96
C LEU A 616 6.83 29.64 -3.66
N ARG A 617 6.67 28.63 -4.51
CA ARG A 617 5.38 28.28 -5.14
C ARG A 617 4.29 28.03 -4.11
N ASP A 618 4.59 27.24 -3.09
CA ASP A 618 3.66 26.97 -1.99
C ASP A 618 3.29 28.25 -1.22
N ARG A 619 4.20 29.21 -1.09
CA ARG A 619 3.94 30.52 -0.47
C ARG A 619 3.00 31.39 -1.32
N ILE A 620 3.25 31.50 -2.62
CA ILE A 620 2.44 32.32 -3.55
C ILE A 620 1.03 31.71 -3.66
N ALA A 621 0.96 30.41 -3.73
CA ALA A 621 -0.28 29.67 -3.85
C ALA A 621 -1.22 29.80 -2.63
N ASN A 622 -0.69 30.09 -1.44
CA ASN A 622 -1.42 30.16 -0.17
C ASN A 622 -2.07 31.51 0.14
N ILE A 623 -2.09 32.48 -0.78
CA ILE A 623 -2.60 33.85 -0.54
C ILE A 623 -4.14 33.93 -0.53
N LYS A 624 -4.88 32.90 -0.96
CA LYS A 624 -6.35 32.87 -0.93
C LYS A 624 -6.90 32.10 0.28
N PRO A 625 -7.85 32.65 1.06
CA PRO A 625 -8.40 31.98 2.23
C PRO A 625 -9.27 30.77 1.84
N VAL A 626 -9.01 29.63 2.44
CA VAL A 626 -9.82 28.40 2.29
C VAL A 626 -10.98 28.46 3.27
N PRO A 627 -12.25 28.22 2.86
CA PRO A 627 -13.37 28.15 3.79
C PRO A 627 -13.22 26.99 4.78
N ALA A 628 -13.68 27.21 6.01
CA ALA A 628 -13.49 26.37 7.21
C ALA A 628 -14.17 24.98 7.21
N MET A 629 -14.52 24.40 6.07
CA MET A 629 -15.25 23.11 5.99
C MET A 629 -14.40 21.87 6.24
N ALA A 630 -13.08 21.99 6.45
CA ALA A 630 -12.20 20.84 6.72
C ALA A 630 -12.30 20.25 8.14
N ALA A 631 -12.98 20.95 9.05
CA ALA A 631 -13.15 20.52 10.44
C ALA A 631 -14.29 19.49 10.64
N GLY A 632 -15.20 19.34 9.69
CA GLY A 632 -16.44 18.56 9.87
C GLY A 632 -16.23 17.05 10.06
N GLY A 633 -15.26 16.45 9.37
CA GLY A 633 -15.03 14.98 9.51
C GLY A 633 -14.34 14.59 10.81
N ALA A 634 -13.39 15.41 11.28
CA ALA A 634 -12.76 15.21 12.59
C ALA A 634 -13.73 15.54 13.73
N PHE A 635 -14.62 16.55 13.53
CA PHE A 635 -15.67 16.88 14.47
C PHE A 635 -16.73 15.80 14.60
N ALA A 636 -17.05 15.04 13.54
CA ALA A 636 -17.98 13.92 13.63
C ALA A 636 -17.43 12.81 14.55
N GLY A 637 -16.15 12.46 14.45
CA GLY A 637 -15.51 11.51 15.36
C GLY A 637 -15.44 12.02 16.80
N VAL A 638 -15.05 13.29 16.98
CA VAL A 638 -15.00 13.94 18.29
C VAL A 638 -16.41 14.20 18.85
N ALA A 639 -17.39 14.55 17.99
CA ALA A 639 -18.78 14.72 18.41
C ALA A 639 -19.43 13.41 18.82
N VAL A 640 -19.13 12.30 18.15
CA VAL A 640 -19.55 10.95 18.58
C VAL A 640 -18.93 10.62 19.94
N VAL A 641 -17.63 10.86 20.13
CA VAL A 641 -16.96 10.66 21.42
C VAL A 641 -17.54 11.60 22.50
N ALA A 642 -17.76 12.88 22.19
CA ALA A 642 -18.36 13.84 23.12
C ALA A 642 -19.82 13.53 23.43
N ALA A 643 -20.61 13.09 22.44
CA ALA A 643 -21.99 12.65 22.66
C ALA A 643 -22.03 11.41 23.56
N PHE A 644 -21.10 10.47 23.40
CA PHE A 644 -20.97 9.30 24.28
C PHE A 644 -20.50 9.66 25.71
N LEU A 645 -19.67 10.70 25.85
CA LEU A 645 -19.19 11.16 27.17
C LEU A 645 -20.24 11.98 27.93
N LEU A 646 -21.20 12.60 27.24
CA LEU A 646 -22.25 13.45 27.82
C LEU A 646 -23.55 12.68 28.16
N LEU A 647 -23.65 11.40 27.75
CA LEU A 647 -24.81 10.56 28.10
C LEU A 647 -24.70 10.06 29.52
N PRO A 648 -25.81 10.06 30.31
CA PRO A 648 -25.81 9.55 31.67
C PRO A 648 -25.46 8.07 31.70
N ALA A 649 -24.60 7.68 32.64
CA ALA A 649 -24.17 6.30 32.84
C ALA A 649 -25.40 5.39 33.03
N THR A 650 -25.62 4.47 32.11
CA THR A 650 -26.60 3.39 32.32
C THR A 650 -26.02 2.40 33.32
N GLN A 651 -26.79 2.04 34.31
CA GLN A 651 -26.40 1.10 35.39
C GLN A 651 -25.72 -0.13 34.76
N GLU A 652 -24.59 -0.54 35.35
CA GLU A 652 -23.93 -1.78 34.98
C GLU A 652 -24.92 -2.93 34.99
N PRO A 653 -25.04 -3.71 33.92
CA PRO A 653 -25.69 -4.99 33.99
C PRO A 653 -24.85 -5.84 34.94
N ASN A 654 -25.46 -6.36 35.99
CA ASN A 654 -24.88 -7.31 36.92
C ASN A 654 -23.89 -8.25 36.22
N PRO A 655 -22.65 -8.42 36.67
CA PRO A 655 -21.64 -9.25 36.00
C PRO A 655 -21.97 -10.74 36.14
N GLY A 656 -23.15 -11.13 35.71
CA GLY A 656 -23.52 -12.53 35.49
C GLY A 656 -22.60 -13.12 34.45
N HIS A 657 -21.65 -13.89 34.93
CA HIS A 657 -20.65 -14.69 34.26
C HIS A 657 -20.98 -15.02 32.81
N THR A 658 -20.44 -14.23 31.88
CA THR A 658 -20.13 -14.76 30.55
C THR A 658 -18.78 -15.46 30.65
N PRO A 659 -18.71 -16.80 30.60
CA PRO A 659 -17.44 -17.51 30.66
C PRO A 659 -16.57 -17.02 29.54
N GLY A 660 -15.29 -16.71 29.81
CA GLY A 660 -14.32 -16.40 28.79
C GLY A 660 -14.29 -17.50 27.73
N LEU A 661 -13.88 -17.19 26.51
CA LEU A 661 -13.85 -18.11 25.36
C LEU A 661 -13.28 -19.49 25.72
N LEU A 662 -12.19 -19.52 26.48
CA LEU A 662 -11.56 -20.76 26.97
C LEU A 662 -12.39 -21.49 28.00
N HIS A 663 -13.18 -20.78 28.85
CA HIS A 663 -14.05 -21.38 29.83
C HIS A 663 -15.31 -21.99 29.19
N GLN A 664 -15.84 -21.38 28.14
CA GLN A 664 -16.95 -21.94 27.33
C GLN A 664 -16.55 -23.23 26.61
N ILE A 665 -15.26 -23.37 26.24
CA ILE A 665 -14.72 -24.57 25.58
C ILE A 665 -14.51 -25.69 26.64
N ARG A 666 -14.06 -25.36 27.87
CA ARG A 666 -13.73 -26.36 28.89
C ARG A 666 -14.96 -26.93 29.62
N HIS A 667 -15.97 -26.13 29.93
CA HIS A 667 -17.10 -26.56 30.77
C HIS A 667 -18.17 -27.45 30.11
N LYS A 668 -18.10 -27.69 28.80
CA LYS A 668 -19.00 -28.66 28.11
C LYS A 668 -18.54 -30.12 28.18
N ASN A 669 -17.41 -30.42 28.82
CA ASN A 669 -16.85 -31.78 28.92
C ASN A 669 -17.02 -32.43 30.30
N ALA A 670 -17.69 -31.80 31.27
CA ALA A 670 -18.02 -32.44 32.52
C ALA A 670 -19.28 -33.31 32.31
N VAL A 671 -19.10 -34.58 32.13
CA VAL A 671 -20.14 -35.59 32.24
C VAL A 671 -20.60 -35.62 33.72
N PRO A 672 -21.88 -35.57 34.03
CA PRO A 672 -22.33 -35.76 35.39
C PRO A 672 -22.14 -37.20 35.78
N THR A 673 -21.19 -37.47 36.63
CA THR A 673 -21.15 -38.77 37.34
C THR A 673 -22.08 -38.62 38.52
N GLU A 674 -23.26 -39.18 38.40
CA GLU A 674 -24.23 -39.40 39.44
C GLU A 674 -23.67 -40.41 40.42
N ILE A 675 -23.30 -40.00 41.65
CA ILE A 675 -23.11 -40.89 42.78
C ILE A 675 -23.98 -40.32 43.92
N GLN A 676 -25.07 -41.05 44.18
CA GLN A 676 -25.86 -40.95 45.39
C GLN A 676 -24.98 -41.13 46.61
N GLN A 677 -25.08 -40.23 47.61
CA GLN A 677 -24.92 -40.54 49.03
C GLN A 677 -25.75 -39.63 49.90
N THR A 678 -26.48 -40.29 50.78
CA THR A 678 -27.41 -39.82 51.81
C THR A 678 -26.74 -39.04 52.96
N PRO A 679 -27.51 -38.27 53.77
CA PRO A 679 -26.95 -37.28 54.64
C PRO A 679 -26.71 -37.80 56.08
N SER A 680 -25.74 -37.24 56.79
CA SER A 680 -25.67 -37.25 58.24
C SER A 680 -25.12 -35.93 58.78
N SER A 681 -25.83 -35.39 59.72
CA SER A 681 -25.64 -34.14 60.47
C SER A 681 -24.65 -34.28 61.65
N PRO A 682 -24.50 -33.32 62.58
CA PRO A 682 -23.31 -32.45 62.65
C PRO A 682 -22.56 -32.60 64.00
N SER A 683 -21.36 -32.09 64.05
CA SER A 683 -20.77 -31.74 65.39
C SER A 683 -19.70 -30.64 65.28
N THR A 684 -19.83 -29.73 66.17
CA THR A 684 -19.10 -28.50 66.44
C THR A 684 -17.75 -28.75 67.18
N PRO A 685 -17.03 -27.75 67.72
CA PRO A 685 -15.74 -27.30 67.22
C PRO A 685 -14.60 -27.45 68.29
N SER A 686 -13.37 -27.25 67.89
CA SER A 686 -12.34 -26.85 68.86
C SER A 686 -11.09 -26.23 68.14
N THR A 687 -10.79 -25.04 68.58
CA THR A 687 -9.57 -24.25 68.46
C THR A 687 -8.62 -24.60 69.60
N PRO A 688 -7.41 -24.08 69.81
CA PRO A 688 -6.23 -23.85 68.93
C PRO A 688 -4.90 -24.36 69.56
N ALA A 689 -3.80 -24.29 68.88
CA ALA A 689 -2.48 -24.00 69.49
C ALA A 689 -1.38 -23.76 68.47
N ALA A 690 -0.77 -22.62 68.58
CA ALA A 690 0.56 -22.29 68.08
C ALA A 690 1.59 -22.56 69.19
N PRO A 691 2.89 -22.24 69.14
CA PRO A 691 3.90 -22.24 68.08
C PRO A 691 5.17 -23.02 68.53
N VAL A 692 6.20 -23.10 67.72
CA VAL A 692 7.62 -23.02 68.11
C VAL A 692 8.58 -23.10 66.89
N ALA A 693 9.39 -22.07 66.76
CA ALA A 693 10.70 -22.08 66.06
C ALA A 693 11.75 -22.34 67.16
N PRO A 694 13.06 -22.44 67.00
CA PRO A 694 13.96 -22.19 65.84
C PRO A 694 15.20 -23.14 65.83
N GLY A 695 16.16 -22.83 64.97
CA GLY A 695 17.57 -23.27 65.09
C GLY A 695 18.08 -23.85 63.81
N ALA A 696 19.04 -23.36 63.23
CA ALA A 696 20.37 -22.84 63.36
C ALA A 696 21.23 -23.35 62.22
N THR A 697 21.88 -22.45 61.57
CA THR A 697 23.10 -22.57 60.73
C THR A 697 24.21 -23.37 61.44
N PRO A 698 25.37 -23.82 60.86
CA PRO A 698 26.14 -23.03 59.91
C PRO A 698 27.02 -23.81 58.90
N SER A 699 27.56 -23.06 57.98
CA SER A 699 28.96 -22.84 57.65
C SER A 699 29.71 -23.77 56.69
N SER A 700 30.38 -23.06 55.84
CA SER A 700 31.77 -23.08 55.33
C SER A 700 32.05 -24.01 54.17
N GLY A 701 32.78 -23.62 53.21
CA GLY A 701 33.91 -22.76 52.97
C GLY A 701 34.31 -22.92 51.51
N SER A 702 34.69 -21.86 51.02
CA SER A 702 36.01 -21.35 50.61
C SER A 702 36.60 -21.88 49.32
N THR A 703 36.88 -20.87 48.48
CA THR A 703 38.14 -20.61 47.71
C THR A 703 38.41 -21.48 46.53
N THR A 704 38.68 -21.00 45.35
CA THR A 704 39.72 -20.05 44.93
C THR A 704 39.60 -19.69 43.46
N THR A 705 39.82 -18.44 43.16
CA THR A 705 40.36 -17.94 41.88
C THR A 705 41.88 -18.25 41.86
N PRO A 706 42.64 -18.28 40.74
CA PRO A 706 42.88 -17.08 39.94
C PRO A 706 43.22 -17.33 38.46
N SER A 707 42.97 -16.28 37.68
CA SER A 707 43.92 -15.53 36.85
C SER A 707 44.78 -16.23 35.81
N ALA A 708 44.70 -15.79 34.57
CA ALA A 708 45.74 -15.06 33.83
C ALA A 708 45.50 -15.09 32.32
N GLN A 709 45.47 -13.89 31.77
CA GLN A 709 45.93 -13.61 30.39
C GLN A 709 47.42 -13.84 30.25
N PRO A 710 48.04 -13.97 29.03
CA PRO A 710 48.17 -12.80 28.17
C PRO A 710 48.19 -13.06 26.65
N SER A 711 47.81 -12.02 25.95
CA SER A 711 48.36 -11.41 24.73
C SER A 711 49.37 -12.19 23.87
N THR A 712 49.16 -12.11 22.56
CA THR A 712 50.16 -11.60 21.60
C THR A 712 49.53 -11.38 20.21
N THR A 713 49.58 -10.16 19.76
CA THR A 713 49.64 -9.76 18.34
C THR A 713 51.00 -10.19 17.77
N PRO A 714 51.14 -10.44 16.45
CA PRO A 714 51.75 -9.43 15.60
C PRO A 714 51.15 -9.32 14.17
N THR A 715 51.15 -8.11 13.70
CA THR A 715 51.27 -7.69 12.30
C THR A 715 52.78 -7.65 11.94
N PRO A 716 53.28 -7.48 10.69
CA PRO A 716 52.66 -7.27 9.36
C PRO A 716 53.44 -7.97 8.19
N GLY A 717 53.03 -7.61 6.98
CA GLY A 717 53.84 -7.72 5.74
C GLY A 717 53.22 -8.63 4.72
N SER A 718 53.02 -8.30 3.51
CA SER A 718 53.66 -7.50 2.52
C SER A 718 52.87 -7.65 1.20
N THR A 719 52.70 -6.56 0.53
CA THR A 719 52.34 -6.50 -0.92
C THR A 719 53.45 -7.15 -1.77
N PRO A 720 53.12 -7.72 -2.94
CA PRO A 720 53.57 -7.11 -4.18
C PRO A 720 52.49 -7.12 -5.28
N SER A 721 52.36 -6.03 -5.91
CA SER A 721 52.97 -5.61 -7.19
C SER A 721 52.26 -6.06 -8.46
N ALA A 722 51.91 -5.07 -9.20
CA ALA A 722 51.21 -4.92 -10.42
C ALA A 722 51.80 -5.56 -11.67
N THR A 723 50.95 -5.65 -12.67
CA THR A 723 51.12 -5.45 -14.14
C THR A 723 51.47 -6.69 -14.96
N PRO A 724 51.15 -6.76 -16.27
CA PRO A 724 50.51 -5.75 -17.11
C PRO A 724 49.40 -6.26 -18.08
N THR A 725 48.66 -5.30 -18.59
CA THR A 725 47.82 -5.31 -19.77
C THR A 725 48.59 -5.66 -21.06
N PRO A 726 47.97 -6.21 -22.09
CA PRO A 726 48.30 -5.85 -23.46
C PRO A 726 47.18 -5.15 -24.20
N SER A 727 47.55 -4.05 -24.86
CA SER A 727 46.77 -3.24 -25.78
C SER A 727 46.57 -3.89 -27.15
N PRO A 728 45.70 -3.32 -27.99
CA PRO A 728 45.01 -3.99 -29.10
C PRO A 728 45.79 -3.92 -30.39
N THR A 729 45.53 -4.90 -31.27
CA THR A 729 46.01 -4.92 -32.67
C THR A 729 44.90 -4.54 -33.61
N ALA A 730 45.24 -3.66 -34.50
CA ALA A 730 44.39 -3.04 -35.52
C ALA A 730 44.03 -3.95 -36.71
N SER A 731 42.85 -3.70 -37.22
CA SER A 731 42.32 -3.67 -38.62
C SER A 731 42.78 -4.71 -39.65
N PRO A 732 41.93 -5.10 -40.61
CA PRO A 732 41.75 -4.22 -41.78
C PRO A 732 40.31 -4.19 -42.37
N THR A 733 40.03 -3.04 -42.95
CA THR A 733 38.98 -2.70 -43.90
C THR A 733 39.04 -3.56 -45.16
N PRO A 734 37.93 -3.84 -45.86
CA PRO A 734 37.93 -3.79 -47.33
C PRO A 734 36.91 -2.80 -47.91
N SER A 735 37.38 -2.14 -48.95
CA SER A 735 36.71 -1.19 -49.83
C SER A 735 35.74 -1.86 -50.82
N PRO A 736 34.96 -1.07 -51.56
CA PRO A 736 33.67 -1.42 -52.13
C PRO A 736 33.73 -2.06 -53.52
N SER A 737 32.68 -2.82 -53.84
CA SER A 737 32.45 -3.27 -55.24
C SER A 737 31.08 -2.85 -55.71
N THR A 738 31.09 -1.98 -56.69
CA THR A 738 30.04 -1.60 -57.63
C THR A 738 29.59 -2.78 -58.50
N VAL A 739 28.26 -2.99 -58.68
CA VAL A 739 27.60 -3.53 -59.87
C VAL A 739 26.15 -3.11 -59.87
N ALA A 740 25.80 -2.15 -60.70
CA ALA A 740 25.01 -2.17 -61.92
C ALA A 740 23.51 -2.45 -61.82
N LEU A 741 22.81 -1.42 -62.22
CA LEU A 741 21.38 -1.33 -62.57
C LEU A 741 20.90 -2.45 -63.53
N SER A 742 19.69 -2.90 -63.32
CA SER A 742 18.78 -3.26 -64.39
C SER A 742 17.34 -2.96 -64.04
N SER A 743 16.78 -2.11 -64.86
CA SER A 743 15.38 -1.69 -64.95
C SER A 743 14.45 -2.79 -65.47
N SER A 744 13.24 -2.91 -64.94
CA SER A 744 12.06 -3.25 -65.74
C SER A 744 10.75 -3.00 -64.94
N THR A 745 10.01 -2.03 -65.38
CA THR A 745 8.55 -1.86 -65.23
C THR A 745 7.92 -2.30 -66.58
N PRO A 746 6.59 -2.45 -66.78
CA PRO A 746 5.42 -2.62 -65.91
C PRO A 746 4.47 -3.74 -66.38
N ALA A 747 3.34 -3.97 -65.66
CA ALA A 747 2.02 -4.16 -66.27
C ALA A 747 0.91 -4.21 -65.22
N ALA A 748 -0.15 -3.55 -65.60
CA ALA A 748 -1.38 -3.27 -64.90
C ALA A 748 -2.43 -4.39 -65.02
N THR A 749 -3.25 -4.47 -63.98
CA THR A 749 -4.70 -4.73 -63.84
C THR A 749 -5.34 -5.93 -64.65
N PRO A 750 -6.49 -6.49 -64.20
CA PRO A 750 -7.66 -5.79 -63.67
C PRO A 750 -7.95 -6.03 -62.21
#